data_11e187c5d335d5e22003a01da0f9dbb6
#
_entry.id   11e187c5d335d5e22003a01da0f9dbb6
#
_cell.length_a   1.000
_cell.length_b   1.000
_cell.length_c   1.000
_cell.angle_alpha   90.00
_cell.angle_beta   90.00
_cell.angle_gamma   90.00
#
_symmetry.space_group_name_H-M   'P 1'
#
loop_
_entity.id
_entity.type
_entity.pdbx_description
1 polymer ?
#
loop_
_entity_poly.entity_id
_entity_poly.type
_entity_poly.pdbx_seq_one_letter_code
_entity_poly.pdbx_strand_id
1 'polypeptide(L)'
;MNPNYRNLALWAIIAVLLIALFNLFQTPQQRGQSREVAYSEFLQDVNNGRVRSVTIAGERITGTYSDNSSGFQTYSPGDPSLVSRLEERGVTINARPETDGSNSFLGYLISWLPMILILGVWIFFMRQMQSGSGRAMGFGKSKAKLLTEAHGRVTFQDVAGVDEAKQDLEEIVEFLRDPQKFQRLGGKIPRGVLLVGPPGTGKTLLARSVAGEANVPFFTISGSDFVEMFVGVGASRVRDMFEQAKKNAPCIIFIDEIDAVGRHRGAGLGGGNDEREQTLNQLLVEMDGFEANEGIILIAATNRPDVLDPALLRPGRFDRQVVVPNPDIVGREKILKVHSRNVPLAPNVDLKVLARGTPGFSGADLANLVNEAALMAARRNKRLVTMAEFEDAKDKIMMGAERRSNAMTQAEKELTAYHEAGHAITALHVPSADPLHKATIIPRGRALGMVMQLPEGDRYSMSYKWMTSRLVIMMGGRVAEEIKFGKENITSGAASDIDQATKLARAMVTRWGFSDKLGNVAYGENQEEVFLGHSVARTQNVSEETAQIIDAEVRRLIDEAYTEAKRILTKYKKEWIAIAEGLLEYETLTGEEIKQLMAGEKPSRDLGDDTPPSRGSTVPKAGSASGRRKKGGEEPEGGLEPQPQG
;
A
#
# COMPACT_ATOMS: atom_id res chain seq x y z
N MET A 1 20.61 -29.07 6.32
CA MET A 1 19.52 -29.58 7.20
C MET A 1 18.54 -28.44 7.45
N ASN A 2 17.28 -28.68 7.11
CA ASN A 2 16.21 -27.69 7.31
C ASN A 2 16.15 -27.23 8.78
N PRO A 3 16.03 -25.92 9.07
CA PRO A 3 16.01 -25.42 10.46
C PRO A 3 14.91 -26.02 11.32
N ASN A 4 13.80 -26.46 10.72
CA ASN A 4 12.71 -27.10 11.42
C ASN A 4 13.06 -28.50 11.96
N TYR A 5 13.86 -29.28 11.24
CA TYR A 5 14.32 -30.61 11.73
C TYR A 5 15.35 -30.49 12.86
N ARG A 6 16.15 -29.43 12.87
CA ARG A 6 17.11 -29.15 13.97
C ARG A 6 16.39 -28.80 15.26
N ASN A 7 15.31 -28.02 15.17
CA ASN A 7 14.50 -27.69 16.34
C ASN A 7 13.71 -28.90 16.85
N LEU A 8 13.16 -29.72 15.96
CA LEU A 8 12.46 -30.96 16.33
C LEU A 8 13.39 -31.95 17.01
N ALA A 9 14.62 -32.14 16.51
CA ALA A 9 15.63 -32.98 17.14
C ALA A 9 16.01 -32.49 18.54
N LEU A 10 16.10 -31.15 18.72
CA LEU A 10 16.42 -30.55 20.00
C LEU A 10 15.30 -30.74 21.03
N TRP A 11 14.05 -30.62 20.65
CA TRP A 11 12.89 -30.92 21.49
C TRP A 11 12.79 -32.42 21.82
N ALA A 12 13.12 -33.30 20.89
CA ALA A 12 13.17 -34.75 21.13
C ALA A 12 14.26 -35.10 22.17
N ILE A 13 15.45 -34.49 22.08
CA ILE A 13 16.52 -34.68 23.05
C ILE A 13 16.10 -34.17 24.43
N ILE A 14 15.46 -33.01 24.54
CA ILE A 14 14.95 -32.46 25.80
C ILE A 14 13.89 -33.39 26.40
N ALA A 15 12.96 -33.92 25.60
CA ALA A 15 11.94 -34.86 26.05
C ALA A 15 12.55 -36.16 26.58
N VAL A 16 13.54 -36.73 25.89
CA VAL A 16 14.26 -37.95 26.33
C VAL A 16 15.02 -37.67 27.63
N LEU A 17 15.67 -36.52 27.77
CA LEU A 17 16.35 -36.12 29.01
C LEU A 17 15.38 -35.94 30.19
N LEU A 18 14.21 -35.35 29.97
CA LEU A 18 13.19 -35.23 31.00
C LEU A 18 12.62 -36.56 31.44
N ILE A 19 12.39 -37.50 30.50
CA ILE A 19 11.97 -38.87 30.79
C ILE A 19 13.05 -39.62 31.55
N ALA A 20 14.31 -39.49 31.17
CA ALA A 20 15.43 -40.09 31.87
C ALA A 20 15.56 -39.53 33.29
N LEU A 21 15.42 -38.23 33.47
CA LEU A 21 15.43 -37.57 34.77
C LEU A 21 14.26 -38.02 35.64
N PHE A 22 13.05 -38.12 35.09
CA PHE A 22 11.86 -38.61 35.75
C PHE A 22 12.03 -40.09 36.21
N ASN A 23 12.60 -40.92 35.36
CA ASN A 23 12.92 -42.31 35.72
C ASN A 23 14.01 -42.43 36.80
N LEU A 24 14.97 -41.50 36.85
CA LEU A 24 16.01 -41.47 37.87
C LEU A 24 15.44 -41.13 39.26
N PHE A 25 14.38 -40.30 39.32
CA PHE A 25 13.68 -39.99 40.56
C PHE A 25 12.62 -41.02 40.95
N GLN A 26 12.24 -41.94 40.06
CA GLN A 26 11.40 -43.10 40.35
C GLN A 26 12.24 -44.33 40.67
N THR A 27 13.18 -44.27 41.61
CA THR A 27 13.72 -45.50 42.19
C THR A 27 12.61 -46.17 42.98
N PRO A 28 12.21 -47.44 42.65
CA PRO A 28 11.20 -48.13 43.43
C PRO A 28 11.79 -48.45 44.79
N GLN A 29 11.34 -47.78 45.84
CA GLN A 29 11.53 -48.25 47.19
C GLN A 29 10.67 -49.52 47.40
N GLN A 30 11.11 -50.64 46.84
CA GLN A 30 10.70 -51.93 47.32
C GLN A 30 11.54 -52.26 48.55
N ARG A 31 11.31 -51.59 49.67
CA ARG A 31 11.62 -52.10 51.00
C ARG A 31 10.29 -52.57 51.57
N GLY A 32 10.16 -53.89 51.68
CA GLY A 32 9.12 -54.51 52.50
C GLY A 32 9.16 -53.78 53.85
N GLN A 33 8.03 -53.45 54.38
CA GLN A 33 7.90 -52.77 55.67
C GLN A 33 8.43 -53.73 56.74
N SER A 34 9.70 -53.63 57.09
CA SER A 34 10.23 -54.21 58.30
C SER A 34 9.77 -53.37 59.45
N ARG A 35 8.97 -53.92 60.35
CA ARG A 35 8.47 -53.26 61.55
C ARG A 35 9.65 -53.03 62.50
N GLU A 36 9.86 -51.79 62.94
CA GLU A 36 10.86 -51.56 63.99
C GLU A 36 10.30 -52.00 65.32
N VAL A 37 11.06 -52.86 66.00
CA VAL A 37 10.64 -53.51 67.24
C VAL A 37 11.68 -53.19 68.33
N ALA A 38 11.21 -52.91 69.56
CA ALA A 38 12.07 -52.62 70.67
C ALA A 38 12.97 -53.84 71.00
N TYR A 39 14.23 -53.65 71.39
CA TYR A 39 15.14 -54.75 71.67
C TYR A 39 14.65 -55.74 72.74
N SER A 40 13.94 -55.24 73.77
CA SER A 40 13.31 -56.05 74.80
C SER A 40 12.16 -56.94 74.23
N GLU A 41 11.37 -56.44 73.29
CA GLU A 41 10.29 -57.16 72.63
C GLU A 41 10.88 -58.24 71.71
N PHE A 42 11.96 -57.92 70.99
CA PHE A 42 12.70 -58.87 70.18
C PHE A 42 13.25 -60.04 71.04
N LEU A 43 13.82 -59.76 72.22
CA LEU A 43 14.27 -60.79 73.11
C LEU A 43 13.15 -61.72 73.65
N GLN A 44 11.97 -61.14 73.89
CA GLN A 44 10.78 -61.93 74.26
C GLN A 44 10.34 -62.85 73.11
N ASP A 45 10.36 -62.32 71.86
CA ASP A 45 9.96 -63.11 70.70
C ASP A 45 11.00 -64.19 70.37
N VAL A 46 12.26 -63.99 70.62
CA VAL A 46 13.29 -64.99 70.54
C VAL A 46 13.05 -66.07 71.61
N ASN A 47 12.78 -65.69 72.87
CA ASN A 47 12.47 -66.63 73.95
C ASN A 47 11.20 -67.45 73.68
N ASN A 48 10.23 -66.89 73.00
CA ASN A 48 8.97 -67.53 72.64
C ASN A 48 9.07 -68.35 71.35
N GLY A 49 10.26 -68.45 70.70
CA GLY A 49 10.45 -69.22 69.47
C GLY A 49 9.80 -68.66 68.24
N ARG A 50 9.46 -67.38 68.24
CA ARG A 50 8.77 -66.73 67.13
C ARG A 50 9.71 -66.21 66.04
N VAL A 51 11.02 -66.13 66.30
CA VAL A 51 12.01 -65.64 65.36
C VAL A 51 12.67 -66.78 64.62
N ARG A 52 12.67 -66.76 63.29
CA ARG A 52 13.22 -67.75 62.42
C ARG A 52 14.68 -67.53 62.06
N SER A 53 15.01 -66.35 61.64
CA SER A 53 16.36 -65.95 61.23
C SER A 53 16.67 -64.53 61.57
N VAL A 54 17.94 -64.24 61.87
CA VAL A 54 18.42 -62.93 62.20
C VAL A 54 19.69 -62.67 61.43
N THR A 55 19.79 -61.43 60.88
CA THR A 55 21.01 -60.93 60.25
C THR A 55 21.53 -59.78 61.10
N ILE A 56 22.76 -59.89 61.59
CA ILE A 56 23.44 -58.92 62.40
C ILE A 56 24.47 -58.19 61.54
N ALA A 57 24.36 -56.83 61.46
CA ALA A 57 25.30 -55.99 60.77
C ALA A 57 25.66 -54.83 61.70
N GLY A 58 26.77 -54.96 62.40
CA GLY A 58 27.14 -54.08 63.50
C GLY A 58 26.09 -54.07 64.61
N GLU A 59 25.55 -52.96 64.98
CA GLU A 59 24.51 -52.85 65.99
C GLU A 59 23.09 -53.11 65.45
N ARG A 60 22.92 -53.12 64.09
CA ARG A 60 21.60 -53.33 63.44
C ARG A 60 21.33 -54.82 63.31
N ILE A 61 20.18 -55.22 63.81
CA ILE A 61 19.65 -56.58 63.75
C ILE A 61 18.37 -56.59 62.89
N THR A 62 18.36 -57.28 61.80
CA THR A 62 17.17 -57.53 60.98
C THR A 62 16.81 -58.99 60.97
N GLY A 63 15.56 -59.34 61.07
CA GLY A 63 15.14 -60.73 61.10
C GLY A 63 13.75 -60.94 60.49
N THR A 64 13.39 -62.29 60.41
CA THR A 64 12.08 -62.70 59.95
C THR A 64 11.44 -63.57 61.02
N TYR A 65 10.14 -63.43 61.22
CA TYR A 65 9.34 -64.26 62.09
C TYR A 65 9.06 -65.64 61.48
N SER A 66 8.73 -66.61 62.31
CA SER A 66 8.48 -68.04 61.91
C SER A 66 7.19 -68.17 61.09
N ASP A 67 6.26 -67.22 61.18
CA ASP A 67 5.00 -67.18 60.44
C ASP A 67 5.11 -66.64 59.04
N ASN A 68 6.29 -66.27 58.59
CA ASN A 68 6.61 -65.67 57.25
C ASN A 68 5.88 -64.37 56.90
N SER A 69 5.26 -63.73 57.88
CA SER A 69 4.33 -62.63 57.62
C SER A 69 4.97 -61.21 57.61
N SER A 70 6.10 -61.01 58.30
CA SER A 70 6.76 -59.71 58.33
C SER A 70 8.23 -59.81 58.74
N GLY A 71 9.08 -58.95 58.17
CA GLY A 71 10.43 -58.66 58.62
C GLY A 71 10.43 -57.69 59.76
N PHE A 72 11.35 -57.83 60.72
CA PHE A 72 11.56 -56.85 61.77
C PHE A 72 12.97 -56.25 61.74
N GLN A 73 13.14 -55.10 62.33
CA GLN A 73 14.43 -54.44 62.52
C GLN A 73 14.50 -53.94 63.98
N THR A 74 15.66 -54.23 64.62
CA THR A 74 15.97 -53.74 65.96
C THR A 74 17.45 -53.42 66.07
N TYR A 75 17.86 -52.73 67.12
CA TYR A 75 19.25 -52.38 67.36
C TYR A 75 19.74 -53.07 68.67
N SER A 76 20.92 -53.65 68.61
CA SER A 76 21.56 -54.29 69.79
C SER A 76 22.24 -53.25 70.61
N PRO A 77 22.00 -53.17 71.93
CA PRO A 77 22.77 -52.29 72.86
C PRO A 77 24.15 -52.84 73.19
N GLY A 78 24.73 -53.75 72.40
CA GLY A 78 26.03 -54.33 72.66
C GLY A 78 26.00 -55.53 73.66
N ASP A 79 24.90 -56.28 73.70
CA ASP A 79 24.74 -57.47 74.61
C ASP A 79 25.61 -58.62 74.15
N PRO A 80 26.67 -59.02 74.90
CA PRO A 80 27.55 -60.13 74.55
C PRO A 80 26.87 -61.48 74.59
N SER A 81 25.75 -61.60 75.30
CA SER A 81 25.03 -62.85 75.48
C SER A 81 24.03 -63.16 74.39
N LEU A 82 23.82 -62.17 73.47
CA LEU A 82 22.79 -62.27 72.44
C LEU A 82 22.96 -63.49 71.50
N VAL A 83 24.18 -63.72 71.04
CA VAL A 83 24.51 -64.78 70.12
C VAL A 83 24.22 -66.14 70.75
N SER A 84 24.67 -66.39 72.03
CA SER A 84 24.41 -67.64 72.76
C SER A 84 22.93 -67.87 72.97
N ARG A 85 22.14 -66.88 73.27
CA ARG A 85 20.68 -66.98 73.44
C ARG A 85 19.95 -67.33 72.12
N LEU A 86 20.46 -66.76 71.01
CA LEU A 86 19.90 -67.08 69.70
C LEU A 86 20.20 -68.51 69.26
N GLU A 87 21.43 -69.03 69.54
CA GLU A 87 21.83 -70.39 69.27
C GLU A 87 21.05 -71.41 70.12
N GLU A 88 20.89 -71.13 71.44
CA GLU A 88 20.10 -71.96 72.31
C GLU A 88 18.64 -72.13 71.87
N ARG A 89 18.10 -71.18 71.15
CA ARG A 89 16.73 -71.16 70.63
C ARG A 89 16.62 -71.59 69.19
N GLY A 90 17.74 -71.97 68.52
CA GLY A 90 17.75 -72.49 67.17
C GLY A 90 17.48 -71.49 66.10
N VAL A 91 17.71 -70.17 66.36
CA VAL A 91 17.54 -69.12 65.40
C VAL A 91 18.73 -69.06 64.44
N THR A 92 18.50 -69.05 63.14
CA THR A 92 19.55 -68.97 62.14
C THR A 92 20.20 -67.60 62.17
N ILE A 93 21.51 -67.50 62.46
CA ILE A 93 22.23 -66.23 62.56
C ILE A 93 23.08 -65.99 61.30
N ASN A 94 22.90 -64.91 60.63
CA ASN A 94 23.73 -64.41 59.54
C ASN A 94 24.48 -63.15 60.00
N ALA A 95 25.81 -63.17 59.95
CA ALA A 95 26.60 -61.98 60.20
C ALA A 95 27.05 -61.34 58.89
N ARG A 96 26.87 -60.01 58.77
CA ARG A 96 27.38 -59.18 57.62
C ARG A 96 28.24 -58.09 58.14
N PRO A 97 29.39 -57.80 57.50
CA PRO A 97 30.17 -56.62 57.88
C PRO A 97 29.32 -55.36 57.67
N GLU A 98 29.54 -54.36 58.55
CA GLU A 98 28.99 -53.04 58.38
C GLU A 98 29.70 -52.41 57.18
N THR A 99 29.02 -52.36 56.04
CA THR A 99 29.54 -51.60 54.88
C THR A 99 29.27 -50.15 55.12
N ASP A 100 30.27 -49.44 55.63
CA ASP A 100 30.33 -48.02 55.46
C ASP A 100 30.18 -47.75 53.95
N GLY A 101 29.10 -47.03 53.58
CA GLY A 101 28.88 -46.59 52.20
C GLY A 101 30.08 -45.76 51.78
N SER A 102 31.16 -46.42 51.28
CA SER A 102 32.26 -45.74 50.66
C SER A 102 31.69 -44.95 49.47
N ASN A 103 31.48 -43.67 49.70
CA ASN A 103 31.11 -42.74 48.66
C ASN A 103 32.22 -42.77 47.59
N SER A 104 32.06 -43.66 46.61
CA SER A 104 32.95 -43.70 45.46
C SER A 104 32.85 -42.31 44.78
N PHE A 105 33.98 -41.71 44.48
CA PHE A 105 34.08 -40.45 43.71
C PHE A 105 33.18 -40.47 42.47
N LEU A 106 32.98 -41.65 41.91
CA LEU A 106 32.03 -41.89 40.81
C LEU A 106 30.58 -41.64 41.23
N GLY A 107 30.16 -41.93 42.44
CA GLY A 107 28.82 -41.66 42.96
C GLY A 107 28.53 -40.16 43.07
N TYR A 108 29.52 -39.41 43.52
CA TYR A 108 29.41 -37.92 43.53
C TYR A 108 29.32 -37.37 42.11
N LEU A 109 30.14 -37.86 41.18
CA LEU A 109 30.16 -37.42 39.80
C LEU A 109 28.83 -37.72 39.09
N ILE A 110 28.23 -38.86 39.34
CA ILE A 110 26.90 -39.26 38.82
C ILE A 110 25.81 -38.38 39.45
N SER A 111 25.90 -38.05 40.73
CA SER A 111 24.94 -37.19 41.43
C SER A 111 24.95 -35.74 40.91
N TRP A 112 26.11 -35.23 40.48
CA TRP A 112 26.25 -33.86 39.94
C TRP A 112 26.00 -33.77 38.44
N LEU A 113 25.95 -34.92 37.70
CA LEU A 113 25.75 -34.97 36.26
C LEU A 113 24.48 -34.25 35.79
N PRO A 114 23.31 -34.40 36.44
CA PRO A 114 22.09 -33.68 36.05
C PRO A 114 22.26 -32.15 36.19
N MET A 115 22.93 -31.70 37.23
CA MET A 115 23.16 -30.26 37.47
C MET A 115 24.12 -29.66 36.45
N ILE A 116 25.17 -30.36 36.06
CA ILE A 116 26.09 -29.98 34.99
C ILE A 116 25.38 -29.93 33.65
N LEU A 117 24.47 -30.86 33.38
CA LEU A 117 23.67 -30.91 32.16
C LEU A 117 22.69 -29.73 32.07
N ILE A 118 22.00 -29.42 33.19
CA ILE A 118 21.11 -28.23 33.27
C ILE A 118 21.91 -26.95 33.06
N LEU A 119 23.09 -26.83 33.68
CA LEU A 119 23.97 -25.67 33.49
C LEU A 119 24.44 -25.55 32.04
N GLY A 120 24.80 -26.67 31.41
CA GLY A 120 25.18 -26.71 29.99
C GLY A 120 24.05 -26.30 29.06
N VAL A 121 22.84 -26.80 29.31
CA VAL A 121 21.64 -26.39 28.58
C VAL A 121 21.34 -24.89 28.81
N TRP A 122 21.46 -24.40 30.04
CA TRP A 122 21.26 -22.99 30.36
C TRP A 122 22.29 -22.07 29.67
N ILE A 123 23.58 -22.44 29.67
CA ILE A 123 24.64 -21.72 28.96
C ILE A 123 24.39 -21.76 27.44
N PHE A 124 23.94 -22.91 26.92
CA PHE A 124 23.56 -23.00 25.49
C PHE A 124 22.40 -22.09 25.15
N PHE A 125 21.33 -22.05 25.95
CA PHE A 125 20.21 -21.10 25.76
C PHE A 125 20.65 -19.66 25.91
N MET A 126 21.50 -19.33 26.90
CA MET A 126 22.05 -17.98 27.03
C MET A 126 22.87 -17.56 25.82
N ARG A 127 23.70 -18.43 25.27
CA ARG A 127 24.42 -18.17 24.01
C ARG A 127 23.49 -18.02 22.82
N GLN A 128 22.44 -18.82 22.75
CA GLN A 128 21.41 -18.73 21.70
C GLN A 128 20.62 -17.42 21.81
N MET A 129 20.26 -16.99 23.00
CA MET A 129 19.60 -15.70 23.24
C MET A 129 20.55 -14.52 22.93
N GLN A 130 21.82 -14.60 23.25
CA GLN A 130 22.79 -13.57 22.88
C GLN A 130 23.04 -13.48 21.37
N SER A 131 22.99 -14.61 20.64
CA SER A 131 23.04 -14.59 19.17
C SER A 131 21.73 -14.09 18.52
N GLY A 132 20.61 -14.17 19.23
CA GLY A 132 19.31 -13.64 18.81
C GLY A 132 19.12 -12.14 19.07
N SER A 133 19.78 -11.58 20.09
CA SER A 133 19.68 -10.15 20.43
C SER A 133 20.28 -9.24 19.35
N GLY A 134 21.20 -9.72 18.53
CA GLY A 134 21.70 -9.01 17.35
C GLY A 134 20.64 -8.76 16.26
N ARG A 135 19.56 -9.54 16.20
CA ARG A 135 18.43 -9.29 15.30
C ARG A 135 17.40 -8.32 15.88
N ALA A 136 17.22 -8.29 17.19
CA ALA A 136 16.34 -7.31 17.84
C ALA A 136 16.92 -5.89 17.77
N MET A 137 18.23 -5.71 17.74
CA MET A 137 18.88 -4.41 17.52
C MET A 137 18.81 -3.93 16.05
N GLY A 138 18.39 -4.77 15.11
CA GLY A 138 18.19 -4.39 13.69
C GLY A 138 16.89 -3.63 13.40
N PHE A 139 15.92 -3.63 14.30
CA PHE A 139 14.62 -2.96 14.07
C PHE A 139 14.74 -1.42 14.04
N GLY A 140 15.72 -0.84 14.68
CA GLY A 140 15.95 0.60 14.67
C GLY A 140 16.86 1.11 13.55
N LYS A 141 17.39 0.23 12.68
CA LYS A 141 18.21 0.68 11.55
C LYS A 141 17.34 1.27 10.45
N SER A 142 17.80 2.39 9.90
CA SER A 142 17.13 3.06 8.78
C SER A 142 16.97 2.12 7.58
N LYS A 143 15.79 2.14 6.98
CA LYS A 143 15.51 1.53 5.67
C LYS A 143 15.93 2.45 4.51
N ALA A 144 16.56 3.60 4.80
CA ALA A 144 16.99 4.53 3.78
C ALA A 144 17.87 3.83 2.75
N LYS A 145 17.51 3.97 1.49
CA LYS A 145 18.27 3.41 0.38
C LYS A 145 19.26 4.47 -0.11
N LEU A 146 20.54 4.18 0.01
CA LEU A 146 21.55 4.94 -0.67
C LEU A 146 21.50 4.58 -2.16
N LEU A 147 21.05 5.51 -3.00
CA LEU A 147 21.12 5.36 -4.45
C LEU A 147 22.49 5.81 -4.90
N THR A 148 23.39 4.82 -5.09
CA THR A 148 24.68 5.01 -5.74
C THR A 148 24.55 4.96 -7.26
N GLU A 149 25.55 5.44 -7.97
CA GLU A 149 25.58 5.60 -9.45
C GLU A 149 25.23 4.35 -10.29
N ALA A 150 25.19 3.16 -9.67
CA ALA A 150 24.87 1.89 -10.35
C ALA A 150 23.47 1.85 -11.01
N HIS A 151 22.57 2.80 -10.71
CA HIS A 151 21.19 2.84 -11.22
C HIS A 151 20.95 3.91 -12.31
N GLY A 152 22.00 4.47 -12.91
CA GLY A 152 21.91 5.53 -13.90
C GLY A 152 21.69 6.91 -13.27
N ARG A 153 22.54 7.84 -13.60
CA ARG A 153 22.47 9.22 -13.13
C ARG A 153 21.30 9.95 -13.80
N VAL A 154 20.33 10.39 -13.00
CA VAL A 154 19.22 11.23 -13.46
C VAL A 154 19.64 12.69 -13.34
N THR A 155 19.46 13.47 -14.40
CA THR A 155 19.79 14.89 -14.47
C THR A 155 18.57 15.74 -14.79
N PHE A 156 18.70 17.06 -14.79
CA PHE A 156 17.62 17.96 -15.20
C PHE A 156 17.17 17.77 -16.66
N GLN A 157 17.97 17.12 -17.50
CA GLN A 157 17.58 16.77 -18.87
C GLN A 157 16.53 15.64 -18.94
N ASP A 158 16.46 14.81 -17.90
CA ASP A 158 15.47 13.73 -17.80
C ASP A 158 14.15 14.17 -17.19
N VAL A 159 14.11 15.38 -16.61
CA VAL A 159 12.92 15.99 -16.05
C VAL A 159 12.41 17.03 -17.04
N ALA A 160 11.14 16.96 -17.40
CA ALA A 160 10.52 17.87 -18.37
C ALA A 160 9.23 18.51 -17.79
N GLY A 161 8.87 19.70 -18.26
CA GLY A 161 7.60 20.34 -17.98
C GLY A 161 7.46 20.97 -16.58
N VAL A 162 8.58 21.26 -15.91
CA VAL A 162 8.64 21.89 -14.58
C VAL A 162 9.82 22.87 -14.54
N ASP A 163 9.92 23.74 -15.55
CA ASP A 163 11.09 24.59 -15.74
C ASP A 163 11.27 25.59 -14.59
N GLU A 164 10.20 26.17 -14.04
CA GLU A 164 10.24 27.06 -12.87
C GLU A 164 10.74 26.33 -11.62
N ALA A 165 10.23 25.13 -11.35
CA ALA A 165 10.69 24.34 -10.19
C ALA A 165 12.17 23.94 -10.34
N LYS A 166 12.66 23.70 -11.55
CA LYS A 166 14.09 23.47 -11.78
C LYS A 166 14.92 24.70 -11.46
N GLN A 167 14.48 25.88 -11.93
CA GLN A 167 15.17 27.14 -11.70
C GLN A 167 15.28 27.44 -10.20
N ASP A 168 14.21 27.20 -9.44
CA ASP A 168 14.22 27.33 -7.98
C ASP A 168 15.22 26.39 -7.29
N LEU A 169 15.48 25.22 -7.90
CA LEU A 169 16.39 24.22 -7.35
C LEU A 169 17.83 24.33 -7.87
N GLU A 170 18.09 25.13 -8.92
CA GLU A 170 19.45 25.37 -9.42
C GLU A 170 20.38 25.99 -8.39
N GLU A 171 19.84 26.89 -7.53
CA GLU A 171 20.63 27.47 -6.44
C GLU A 171 21.13 26.40 -5.46
N ILE A 172 20.32 25.35 -5.24
CA ILE A 172 20.69 24.23 -4.36
C ILE A 172 21.79 23.40 -5.00
N VAL A 173 21.69 23.15 -6.31
CA VAL A 173 22.73 22.45 -7.07
C VAL A 173 24.05 23.24 -7.02
N GLU A 174 23.99 24.54 -7.25
CA GLU A 174 25.20 25.39 -7.20
C GLU A 174 25.82 25.37 -5.80
N PHE A 175 25.01 25.42 -4.75
CA PHE A 175 25.52 25.36 -3.38
C PHE A 175 26.21 24.03 -3.07
N LEU A 176 25.56 22.91 -3.45
CA LEU A 176 26.15 21.58 -3.21
C LEU A 176 27.46 21.39 -3.98
N ARG A 177 27.62 22.08 -5.14
CA ARG A 177 28.87 22.07 -5.93
C ARG A 177 29.94 22.99 -5.36
N ASP A 178 29.58 24.20 -4.94
CA ASP A 178 30.51 25.21 -4.38
C ASP A 178 29.90 25.97 -3.21
N PRO A 179 29.92 25.40 -2.00
CA PRO A 179 29.41 26.05 -0.79
C PRO A 179 30.12 27.35 -0.44
N GLN A 180 31.40 27.51 -0.80
CA GLN A 180 32.20 28.66 -0.43
C GLN A 180 31.75 29.95 -1.12
N LYS A 181 31.22 29.85 -2.35
CA LYS A 181 30.68 31.00 -3.10
C LYS A 181 29.61 31.75 -2.30
N PHE A 182 28.72 31.03 -1.68
CA PHE A 182 27.59 31.59 -0.92
C PHE A 182 28.00 32.09 0.47
N GLN A 183 28.90 31.39 1.16
CA GLN A 183 29.39 31.77 2.47
C GLN A 183 30.14 33.12 2.45
N ARG A 184 30.90 33.44 1.40
CA ARG A 184 31.63 34.69 1.25
C ARG A 184 30.75 35.94 1.24
N LEU A 185 29.48 35.78 0.78
CA LEU A 185 28.50 36.88 0.72
C LEU A 185 27.56 36.91 1.93
N GLY A 186 27.75 35.99 2.91
CA GLY A 186 26.90 35.90 4.10
C GLY A 186 25.51 35.31 3.84
N GLY A 187 25.28 34.74 2.64
CA GLY A 187 24.04 34.07 2.29
C GLY A 187 23.84 32.81 3.12
N LYS A 188 22.64 32.64 3.68
CA LYS A 188 22.21 31.42 4.36
C LYS A 188 21.38 30.59 3.38
N ILE A 189 21.80 29.38 3.15
CA ILE A 189 21.08 28.46 2.27
C ILE A 189 19.96 27.75 3.03
N PRO A 190 18.84 27.48 2.37
CA PRO A 190 17.74 26.74 2.97
C PRO A 190 18.25 25.34 3.39
N ARG A 191 17.99 24.97 4.65
CA ARG A 191 18.32 23.63 5.17
C ARG A 191 17.38 22.56 4.62
N GLY A 192 16.15 22.96 4.31
CA GLY A 192 15.14 22.08 3.80
C GLY A 192 14.29 22.69 2.72
N VAL A 193 13.90 21.87 1.76
CA VAL A 193 13.00 22.20 0.65
C VAL A 193 11.81 21.28 0.66
N LEU A 194 10.62 21.84 0.59
CA LEU A 194 9.38 21.09 0.49
C LEU A 194 8.86 21.16 -0.95
N LEU A 195 8.81 20.03 -1.64
CA LEU A 195 8.18 19.89 -2.95
C LEU A 195 6.68 19.64 -2.77
N VAL A 196 5.86 20.55 -3.27
CA VAL A 196 4.40 20.49 -3.12
C VAL A 196 3.75 20.36 -4.48
N GLY A 197 2.77 19.47 -4.63
CA GLY A 197 2.02 19.35 -5.88
C GLY A 197 1.21 18.08 -5.99
N PRO A 198 0.36 17.96 -7.02
CA PRO A 198 -0.46 16.78 -7.27
C PRO A 198 0.37 15.48 -7.38
N PRO A 199 -0.23 14.31 -7.16
CA PRO A 199 0.46 13.04 -7.39
C PRO A 199 0.85 12.89 -8.87
N GLY A 200 1.97 12.20 -9.12
CA GLY A 200 2.42 11.93 -10.50
C GLY A 200 3.12 13.09 -11.23
N THR A 201 3.32 14.26 -10.59
CA THR A 201 4.00 15.42 -11.22
C THR A 201 5.52 15.31 -11.28
N GLY A 202 6.11 14.22 -10.74
CA GLY A 202 7.54 13.95 -10.83
C GLY A 202 8.39 14.52 -9.69
N LYS A 203 7.81 14.83 -8.52
CA LYS A 203 8.53 15.37 -7.35
C LYS A 203 9.75 14.51 -6.94
N THR A 204 9.59 13.21 -6.86
CA THR A 204 10.66 12.25 -6.54
C THR A 204 11.75 12.24 -7.63
N LEU A 205 11.35 12.32 -8.91
CA LEU A 205 12.28 12.39 -10.03
C LEU A 205 13.07 13.70 -10.02
N LEU A 206 12.40 14.82 -9.72
CA LEU A 206 13.02 16.14 -9.58
C LEU A 206 14.05 16.17 -8.45
N ALA A 207 13.71 15.62 -7.27
CA ALA A 207 14.67 15.52 -6.16
C ALA A 207 15.90 14.68 -6.52
N ARG A 208 15.72 13.56 -7.23
CA ARG A 208 16.83 12.75 -7.74
C ARG A 208 17.69 13.49 -8.76
N SER A 209 17.07 14.30 -9.61
CA SER A 209 17.80 15.06 -10.61
C SER A 209 18.67 16.16 -9.99
N VAL A 210 18.22 16.77 -8.88
CA VAL A 210 19.06 17.71 -8.11
C VAL A 210 20.34 17.01 -7.62
N ALA A 211 20.22 15.83 -7.02
CA ALA A 211 21.38 15.07 -6.55
C ALA A 211 22.29 14.64 -7.70
N GLY A 212 21.70 14.16 -8.81
CA GLY A 212 22.43 13.82 -10.00
C GLY A 212 23.15 15.02 -10.61
N GLU A 213 22.48 16.17 -10.70
CA GLU A 213 23.08 17.40 -11.23
C GLU A 213 24.22 17.93 -10.36
N ALA A 214 24.04 17.88 -9.01
CA ALA A 214 25.06 18.26 -8.04
C ALA A 214 26.19 17.23 -7.88
N ASN A 215 26.00 16.00 -8.35
CA ASN A 215 26.91 14.86 -8.17
C ASN A 215 27.16 14.51 -6.70
N VAL A 216 26.09 14.43 -5.92
CA VAL A 216 26.14 14.09 -4.48
C VAL A 216 25.30 12.83 -4.18
N PRO A 217 25.64 12.10 -3.10
CA PRO A 217 24.86 10.96 -2.63
C PRO A 217 23.40 11.33 -2.37
N PHE A 218 22.47 10.40 -2.68
CA PHE A 218 21.04 10.58 -2.51
C PHE A 218 20.48 9.49 -1.59
N PHE A 219 20.02 9.88 -0.40
CA PHE A 219 19.35 9.02 0.55
C PHE A 219 17.84 9.18 0.37
N THR A 220 17.13 8.10 0.13
CA THR A 220 15.66 8.14 -0.04
C THR A 220 14.96 7.25 0.95
N ILE A 221 13.88 7.76 1.52
CA ILE A 221 13.00 7.06 2.44
C ILE A 221 11.56 7.56 2.23
N SER A 222 10.57 6.70 2.45
CA SER A 222 9.17 7.12 2.50
C SER A 222 8.79 7.52 3.93
N GLY A 223 7.96 8.56 4.09
CA GLY A 223 7.38 8.92 5.37
C GLY A 223 6.65 7.74 6.05
N SER A 224 6.04 6.88 5.25
CA SER A 224 5.39 5.65 5.75
C SER A 224 6.37 4.66 6.39
N ASP A 225 7.66 4.65 6.01
CA ASP A 225 8.67 3.78 6.60
C ASP A 225 9.02 4.14 8.05
N PHE A 226 8.66 5.34 8.48
CA PHE A 226 8.82 5.79 9.85
C PHE A 226 7.65 5.42 10.76
N VAL A 227 6.49 5.10 10.20
CA VAL A 227 5.29 4.72 10.96
C VAL A 227 5.35 3.24 11.26
N GLU A 228 5.56 2.89 12.53
CA GLU A 228 5.63 1.50 12.99
C GLU A 228 4.70 1.31 14.19
N MET A 229 4.38 0.06 14.52
CA MET A 229 3.53 -0.25 15.68
C MET A 229 4.26 -0.12 17.04
N PHE A 230 5.59 -0.07 17.03
CA PHE A 230 6.40 -0.01 18.25
C PHE A 230 6.92 1.40 18.48
N VAL A 231 6.59 1.96 19.64
CA VAL A 231 7.00 3.30 20.05
C VAL A 231 8.53 3.43 20.07
N GLY A 232 9.03 4.50 19.43
CA GLY A 232 10.45 4.84 19.38
C GLY A 232 11.25 4.24 18.23
N VAL A 233 10.69 3.29 17.46
CA VAL A 233 11.38 2.70 16.31
C VAL A 233 11.51 3.73 15.17
N GLY A 234 10.46 4.48 14.87
CA GLY A 234 10.47 5.55 13.89
C GLY A 234 11.51 6.63 14.24
N ALA A 235 11.50 7.10 15.48
CA ALA A 235 12.48 8.07 15.95
C ALA A 235 13.95 7.56 15.86
N SER A 236 14.17 6.28 16.13
CA SER A 236 15.50 5.67 15.97
C SER A 236 15.95 5.61 14.51
N ARG A 237 15.02 5.31 13.57
CA ARG A 237 15.32 5.32 12.13
C ARG A 237 15.64 6.72 11.61
N VAL A 238 14.90 7.73 12.08
CA VAL A 238 15.21 9.13 11.76
C VAL A 238 16.65 9.43 12.17
N ARG A 239 17.02 9.17 13.43
CA ARG A 239 18.38 9.42 13.92
C ARG A 239 19.45 8.69 13.10
N ASP A 240 19.27 7.40 12.85
CA ASP A 240 20.21 6.59 12.08
C ASP A 240 20.38 7.13 10.64
N MET A 241 19.30 7.56 10.00
CA MET A 241 19.34 8.17 8.67
C MET A 241 20.18 9.45 8.66
N PHE A 242 19.95 10.35 9.64
CA PHE A 242 20.70 11.59 9.75
C PHE A 242 22.18 11.36 10.09
N GLU A 243 22.51 10.38 10.94
CA GLU A 243 23.89 9.97 11.21
C GLU A 243 24.59 9.42 9.96
N GLN A 244 23.88 8.63 9.14
CA GLN A 244 24.42 8.13 7.87
C GLN A 244 24.66 9.27 6.88
N ALA A 245 23.77 10.24 6.80
CA ALA A 245 23.93 11.41 5.95
C ALA A 245 25.14 12.26 6.37
N LYS A 246 25.32 12.49 7.67
CA LYS A 246 26.50 13.22 8.21
C LYS A 246 27.83 12.57 7.83
N LYS A 247 27.88 11.24 7.76
CA LYS A 247 29.08 10.50 7.35
C LYS A 247 29.37 10.59 5.85
N ASN A 248 28.35 10.95 5.04
CA ASN A 248 28.43 11.01 3.57
C ASN A 248 28.22 12.42 3.02
N ALA A 249 28.39 13.44 3.82
CA ALA A 249 28.27 14.84 3.39
C ALA A 249 29.39 15.22 2.39
N PRO A 250 29.10 16.03 1.34
CA PRO A 250 27.80 16.62 1.01
C PRO A 250 26.82 15.60 0.41
N CYS A 251 25.53 15.67 0.81
CA CYS A 251 24.50 14.74 0.35
C CYS A 251 23.08 15.34 0.41
N ILE A 252 22.14 14.67 -0.23
CA ILE A 252 20.72 14.99 -0.14
C ILE A 252 20.00 13.87 0.60
N ILE A 253 19.16 14.23 1.57
CA ILE A 253 18.17 13.36 2.20
C ILE A 253 16.82 13.68 1.56
N PHE A 254 16.16 12.67 1.00
CA PHE A 254 14.83 12.81 0.42
C PHE A 254 13.80 12.00 1.20
N ILE A 255 12.76 12.69 1.67
CA ILE A 255 11.62 12.07 2.36
C ILE A 255 10.39 12.22 1.46
N ASP A 256 9.95 11.11 0.88
CA ASP A 256 8.70 11.09 0.12
C ASP A 256 7.49 10.94 1.06
N GLU A 257 6.33 11.47 0.67
CA GLU A 257 5.09 11.38 1.45
C GLU A 257 5.27 11.83 2.92
N ILE A 258 5.91 12.98 3.12
CA ILE A 258 6.19 13.51 4.48
C ILE A 258 4.93 13.69 5.32
N ASP A 259 3.76 13.85 4.70
CA ASP A 259 2.46 13.94 5.36
C ASP A 259 2.06 12.66 6.11
N ALA A 260 2.70 11.51 5.84
CA ALA A 260 2.50 10.30 6.64
C ALA A 260 2.98 10.47 8.10
N VAL A 261 4.03 11.27 8.33
CA VAL A 261 4.60 11.54 9.67
C VAL A 261 4.29 12.95 10.14
N GLY A 262 4.31 13.93 9.22
CA GLY A 262 4.23 15.35 9.49
C GLY A 262 2.83 15.91 9.72
N ARG A 263 1.80 15.11 9.98
CA ARG A 263 0.42 15.54 10.13
C ARG A 263 0.19 16.32 11.43
N HIS A 264 -0.74 17.28 11.40
CA HIS A 264 -1.21 18.08 12.55
C HIS A 264 -1.51 17.23 13.79
N ARG A 265 -1.17 17.77 14.98
CA ARG A 265 -1.46 17.19 16.28
C ARG A 265 -2.96 17.23 16.57
N GLY A 266 -3.53 16.16 17.07
CA GLY A 266 -4.93 16.14 17.53
C GLY A 266 -5.98 15.60 16.57
N ALA A 267 -5.65 15.15 15.36
CA ALA A 267 -6.61 14.62 14.39
C ALA A 267 -7.00 13.15 14.59
N GLY A 268 -6.82 12.55 15.79
CA GLY A 268 -7.19 11.16 16.00
C GLY A 268 -7.19 10.73 17.48
N LEU A 269 -8.32 10.20 17.93
CA LEU A 269 -8.45 9.50 19.21
C LEU A 269 -7.98 8.03 19.03
N GLY A 270 -6.72 7.73 19.34
CA GLY A 270 -6.22 6.35 19.33
C GLY A 270 -4.71 6.25 19.50
N GLY A 271 -4.22 5.23 20.21
CA GLY A 271 -2.83 5.00 20.62
C GLY A 271 -1.76 4.85 19.51
N GLY A 272 -2.08 5.13 18.24
CA GLY A 272 -1.13 5.20 17.13
C GLY A 272 -0.57 6.59 16.86
N ASN A 273 -1.03 7.62 17.59
CA ASN A 273 -0.58 8.99 17.39
C ASN A 273 0.73 9.30 18.15
N ASP A 274 0.96 8.66 19.28
CA ASP A 274 2.13 8.93 20.14
C ASP A 274 3.44 8.60 19.43
N GLU A 275 3.47 7.53 18.64
CA GLU A 275 4.64 7.12 17.88
C GLU A 275 4.95 8.11 16.74
N ARG A 276 3.92 8.56 16.02
CA ARG A 276 4.07 9.57 14.95
C ARG A 276 4.56 10.90 15.51
N GLU A 277 3.98 11.36 16.63
CA GLU A 277 4.41 12.60 17.28
C GLU A 277 5.86 12.50 17.79
N GLN A 278 6.26 11.37 18.36
CA GLN A 278 7.63 11.13 18.77
C GLN A 278 8.58 11.17 17.57
N THR A 279 8.19 10.54 16.46
CA THR A 279 8.98 10.52 15.23
C THR A 279 9.09 11.91 14.61
N LEU A 280 7.98 12.66 14.56
CA LEU A 280 7.97 14.05 14.11
C LEU A 280 8.88 14.93 14.98
N ASN A 281 8.76 14.82 16.32
CA ASN A 281 9.60 15.58 17.23
C ASN A 281 11.09 15.24 17.04
N GLN A 282 11.44 13.96 16.82
CA GLN A 282 12.81 13.58 16.52
C GLN A 282 13.28 14.17 15.18
N LEU A 283 12.44 14.17 14.14
CA LEU A 283 12.75 14.81 12.86
C LEU A 283 13.04 16.31 13.05
N LEU A 284 12.20 17.01 13.81
CA LEU A 284 12.40 18.43 14.10
C LEU A 284 13.70 18.68 14.86
N VAL A 285 14.04 17.83 15.82
CA VAL A 285 15.31 17.93 16.60
C VAL A 285 16.51 17.71 15.69
N GLU A 286 16.49 16.71 14.82
CA GLU A 286 17.58 16.47 13.87
C GLU A 286 17.75 17.62 12.88
N MET A 287 16.64 18.19 12.36
CA MET A 287 16.68 19.34 11.46
C MET A 287 17.25 20.59 12.15
N ASP A 288 16.86 20.84 13.40
CA ASP A 288 17.38 21.97 14.17
C ASP A 288 18.85 21.79 14.54
N GLY A 289 19.31 20.54 14.70
CA GLY A 289 20.67 20.14 15.04
C GLY A 289 21.70 20.22 13.90
N PHE A 290 21.28 20.58 12.67
CA PHE A 290 22.22 20.80 11.57
C PHE A 290 22.93 22.15 11.70
N GLU A 291 24.23 22.15 11.52
CA GLU A 291 24.96 23.37 11.25
C GLU A 291 24.86 23.75 9.78
N ALA A 292 24.77 25.04 9.47
CA ALA A 292 24.60 25.57 8.12
C ALA A 292 25.74 25.16 7.14
N ASN A 293 26.83 24.58 7.66
CA ASN A 293 28.05 24.25 6.92
C ASN A 293 28.22 22.74 6.64
N GLU A 294 27.32 21.88 7.11
CA GLU A 294 27.48 20.42 6.98
C GLU A 294 27.27 19.90 5.54
N GLY A 295 26.78 20.74 4.62
CA GLY A 295 26.56 20.34 3.21
C GLY A 295 25.46 19.32 3.02
N ILE A 296 24.54 19.18 3.99
CA ILE A 296 23.40 18.27 3.92
C ILE A 296 22.15 19.10 3.62
N ILE A 297 21.39 18.69 2.61
CA ILE A 297 20.11 19.32 2.27
C ILE A 297 19.00 18.28 2.40
N LEU A 298 17.96 18.65 3.13
CA LEU A 298 16.77 17.85 3.28
C LEU A 298 15.74 18.29 2.23
N ILE A 299 15.28 17.36 1.39
CA ILE A 299 14.19 17.59 0.45
C ILE A 299 13.03 16.68 0.87
N ALA A 300 11.84 17.24 1.04
CA ALA A 300 10.64 16.45 1.30
C ALA A 300 9.61 16.66 0.19
N ALA A 301 8.75 15.68 -0.04
CA ALA A 301 7.65 15.78 -0.98
C ALA A 301 6.32 15.47 -0.30
N THR A 302 5.29 16.23 -0.67
CA THR A 302 3.90 15.98 -0.24
C THR A 302 2.90 16.31 -1.34
N ASN A 303 1.79 15.59 -1.32
CA ASN A 303 0.62 15.91 -2.15
C ASN A 303 -0.42 16.75 -1.35
N ARG A 304 -0.23 16.86 -0.02
CA ARG A 304 -1.18 17.49 0.89
C ARG A 304 -0.49 18.45 1.86
N PRO A 305 -0.10 19.65 1.41
CA PRO A 305 0.54 20.63 2.28
C PRO A 305 -0.40 21.12 3.40
N ASP A 306 -1.72 21.04 3.20
CA ASP A 306 -2.78 21.44 4.13
C ASP A 306 -2.78 20.66 5.45
N VAL A 307 -2.30 19.42 5.45
CA VAL A 307 -2.30 18.56 6.63
C VAL A 307 -0.99 18.61 7.43
N LEU A 308 0.04 19.31 6.93
CA LEU A 308 1.35 19.35 7.59
C LEU A 308 1.35 20.21 8.86
N ASP A 309 2.08 19.76 9.88
CA ASP A 309 2.30 20.54 11.10
C ASP A 309 3.07 21.84 10.75
N PRO A 310 2.55 23.02 11.14
CA PRO A 310 3.22 24.30 10.90
C PRO A 310 4.63 24.37 11.45
N ALA A 311 4.97 23.54 12.45
CA ALA A 311 6.31 23.46 12.98
C ALA A 311 7.36 23.02 11.94
N LEU A 312 6.97 22.22 10.95
CA LEU A 312 7.84 21.83 9.84
C LEU A 312 8.17 23.00 8.90
N LEU A 313 7.26 23.95 8.78
CA LEU A 313 7.36 25.09 7.84
C LEU A 313 8.02 26.32 8.47
N ARG A 314 8.52 26.21 9.72
CA ARG A 314 9.23 27.31 10.37
C ARG A 314 10.62 27.54 9.76
N PRO A 315 11.10 28.81 9.70
CA PRO A 315 12.45 29.10 9.24
C PRO A 315 13.52 28.26 9.97
N GLY A 316 14.48 27.76 9.22
CA GLY A 316 15.52 26.84 9.69
C GLY A 316 15.18 25.36 9.51
N ARG A 317 13.99 25.04 8.96
CA ARG A 317 13.51 23.68 8.64
C ARG A 317 13.19 23.57 7.15
N PHE A 318 11.92 23.44 6.76
CA PHE A 318 11.54 23.57 5.35
C PHE A 318 11.32 25.03 4.99
N ASP A 319 12.40 25.75 4.81
CA ASP A 319 12.42 27.20 4.55
C ASP A 319 11.88 27.56 3.17
N ARG A 320 12.06 26.65 2.21
CA ARG A 320 11.66 26.86 0.82
C ARG A 320 10.58 25.87 0.44
N GLN A 321 9.51 26.40 -0.16
CA GLN A 321 8.47 25.59 -0.78
C GLN A 321 8.55 25.76 -2.29
N VAL A 322 8.69 24.65 -3.00
CA VAL A 322 8.71 24.61 -4.47
C VAL A 322 7.45 23.90 -4.95
N VAL A 323 6.63 24.63 -5.70
CA VAL A 323 5.39 24.06 -6.25
C VAL A 323 5.69 23.36 -7.56
N VAL A 324 5.26 22.11 -7.67
CA VAL A 324 5.38 21.26 -8.86
C VAL A 324 3.97 20.99 -9.39
N PRO A 325 3.40 21.90 -10.22
CA PRO A 325 2.05 21.77 -10.73
C PRO A 325 1.94 20.69 -11.81
N ASN A 326 0.70 20.43 -12.26
CA ASN A 326 0.52 19.68 -13.49
C ASN A 326 1.14 20.44 -14.67
N PRO A 327 1.74 19.73 -15.64
CA PRO A 327 2.42 20.36 -16.75
C PRO A 327 1.43 21.08 -17.68
N ASP A 328 1.87 22.22 -18.21
CA ASP A 328 1.19 22.94 -19.29
C ASP A 328 1.32 22.18 -20.63
N ILE A 329 0.74 22.71 -21.71
CA ILE A 329 0.79 22.05 -23.03
C ILE A 329 2.22 21.81 -23.48
N VAL A 330 3.11 22.79 -23.29
CA VAL A 330 4.52 22.69 -23.71
C VAL A 330 5.25 21.65 -22.86
N GLY A 331 4.98 21.64 -21.56
CA GLY A 331 5.50 20.65 -20.62
C GLY A 331 5.03 19.25 -20.97
N ARG A 332 3.72 19.07 -21.28
CA ARG A 332 3.18 17.77 -21.69
C ARG A 332 3.84 17.24 -22.97
N GLU A 333 4.06 18.11 -23.97
CA GLU A 333 4.77 17.73 -25.19
C GLU A 333 6.20 17.26 -24.86
N LYS A 334 6.95 18.02 -24.03
CA LYS A 334 8.30 17.66 -23.59
C LYS A 334 8.31 16.32 -22.86
N ILE A 335 7.35 16.09 -21.95
CA ILE A 335 7.22 14.85 -21.19
C ILE A 335 6.90 13.67 -22.10
N LEU A 336 5.94 13.81 -23.03
CA LEU A 336 5.64 12.78 -24.04
C LEU A 336 6.88 12.43 -24.86
N LYS A 337 7.67 13.44 -25.25
CA LYS A 337 8.92 13.23 -26.00
C LYS A 337 9.96 12.44 -25.20
N VAL A 338 10.06 12.69 -23.90
CA VAL A 338 10.97 11.94 -23.02
C VAL A 338 10.53 10.47 -22.91
N HIS A 339 9.25 10.21 -22.62
CA HIS A 339 8.74 8.85 -22.45
C HIS A 339 8.66 8.04 -23.75
N SER A 340 8.56 8.71 -24.89
CA SER A 340 8.52 8.04 -26.21
C SER A 340 9.90 7.72 -26.80
N ARG A 341 11.01 8.11 -26.16
CA ARG A 341 12.37 7.86 -26.69
C ARG A 341 12.66 6.40 -27.06
N ASN A 342 12.11 5.48 -26.25
CA ASN A 342 12.34 4.03 -26.42
C ASN A 342 11.17 3.32 -27.11
N VAL A 343 10.16 4.05 -27.59
CA VAL A 343 8.98 3.49 -28.25
C VAL A 343 9.05 3.78 -29.74
N PRO A 344 8.94 2.77 -30.62
CA PRO A 344 8.97 2.97 -32.06
C PRO A 344 7.68 3.66 -32.53
N LEU A 345 7.74 4.95 -32.79
CA LEU A 345 6.63 5.76 -33.26
C LEU A 345 6.51 5.75 -34.79
N ALA A 346 5.31 5.74 -35.30
CA ALA A 346 5.05 5.95 -36.71
C ALA A 346 5.17 7.45 -37.10
N PRO A 347 5.48 7.79 -38.34
CA PRO A 347 5.66 9.18 -38.78
C PRO A 347 4.40 10.05 -38.62
N ASN A 348 3.23 9.46 -38.52
CA ASN A 348 1.94 10.15 -38.37
C ASN A 348 1.64 10.57 -36.90
N VAL A 349 2.51 10.26 -35.95
CA VAL A 349 2.30 10.62 -34.53
C VAL A 349 2.74 12.04 -34.28
N ASP A 350 1.78 12.91 -33.95
CA ASP A 350 2.04 14.27 -33.52
C ASP A 350 1.86 14.39 -32.01
N LEU A 351 3.00 14.47 -31.29
CA LEU A 351 3.02 14.61 -29.82
C LEU A 351 2.40 15.93 -29.36
N LYS A 352 2.38 16.96 -30.18
CA LYS A 352 1.77 18.24 -29.85
C LYS A 352 0.24 18.14 -29.84
N VAL A 353 -0.34 17.39 -30.78
CA VAL A 353 -1.77 17.08 -30.79
C VAL A 353 -2.16 16.28 -29.55
N LEU A 354 -1.35 15.28 -29.20
CA LEU A 354 -1.57 14.50 -27.97
C LEU A 354 -1.46 15.35 -26.71
N ALA A 355 -0.48 16.25 -26.63
CA ALA A 355 -0.33 17.18 -25.50
C ALA A 355 -1.55 18.12 -25.34
N ARG A 356 -2.13 18.61 -26.44
CA ARG A 356 -3.39 19.36 -26.42
C ARG A 356 -4.56 18.48 -25.98
N GLY A 357 -4.58 17.22 -26.44
CA GLY A 357 -5.65 16.27 -26.15
C GLY A 357 -5.64 15.69 -24.73
N THR A 358 -4.68 16.07 -23.89
CA THR A 358 -4.51 15.53 -22.51
C THR A 358 -4.45 16.64 -21.46
N PRO A 359 -5.46 17.55 -21.40
CA PRO A 359 -5.48 18.60 -20.38
C PRO A 359 -5.57 17.99 -18.98
N GLY A 360 -4.79 18.53 -18.04
CA GLY A 360 -4.77 18.10 -16.65
C GLY A 360 -4.00 16.80 -16.36
N PHE A 361 -3.44 16.14 -17.37
CA PHE A 361 -2.61 14.95 -17.16
C PHE A 361 -1.32 15.32 -16.44
N SER A 362 -0.98 14.52 -15.45
CA SER A 362 0.31 14.53 -14.77
C SER A 362 1.40 13.84 -15.63
N GLY A 363 2.66 13.98 -15.23
CA GLY A 363 3.75 13.27 -15.88
C GLY A 363 3.58 11.74 -15.87
N ALA A 364 3.03 11.19 -14.79
CA ALA A 364 2.74 9.76 -14.65
C ALA A 364 1.61 9.32 -15.60
N ASP A 365 0.57 10.14 -15.78
CA ASP A 365 -0.53 9.84 -16.71
C ASP A 365 -0.03 9.82 -18.16
N LEU A 366 0.86 10.77 -18.52
CA LEU A 366 1.48 10.82 -19.84
C LEU A 366 2.41 9.63 -20.10
N ALA A 367 3.19 9.22 -19.10
CA ALA A 367 4.00 8.00 -19.18
C ALA A 367 3.13 6.76 -19.38
N ASN A 368 2.02 6.68 -18.64
CA ASN A 368 1.04 5.61 -18.79
C ASN A 368 0.37 5.62 -20.17
N LEU A 369 0.08 6.80 -20.72
CA LEU A 369 -0.48 6.95 -22.07
C LEU A 369 0.45 6.34 -23.14
N VAL A 370 1.74 6.65 -23.08
CA VAL A 370 2.75 6.10 -23.99
C VAL A 370 2.82 4.58 -23.85
N ASN A 371 2.84 4.07 -22.62
CA ASN A 371 2.87 2.64 -22.34
C ASN A 371 1.62 1.91 -22.85
N GLU A 372 0.41 2.45 -22.57
CA GLU A 372 -0.85 1.85 -23.03
C GLU A 372 -0.96 1.85 -24.56
N ALA A 373 -0.51 2.91 -25.22
CA ALA A 373 -0.46 2.96 -26.69
C ALA A 373 0.47 1.88 -27.26
N ALA A 374 1.64 1.68 -26.66
CA ALA A 374 2.56 0.62 -27.03
C ALA A 374 1.97 -0.78 -26.81
N LEU A 375 1.28 -1.01 -25.68
CA LEU A 375 0.58 -2.26 -25.40
C LEU A 375 -0.56 -2.53 -26.40
N MET A 376 -1.30 -1.49 -26.82
CA MET A 376 -2.34 -1.62 -27.84
C MET A 376 -1.75 -1.96 -29.21
N ALA A 377 -0.66 -1.32 -29.60
CA ALA A 377 0.05 -1.65 -30.84
C ALA A 377 0.53 -3.11 -30.84
N ALA A 378 1.12 -3.56 -29.72
CA ALA A 378 1.55 -4.95 -29.57
C ALA A 378 0.39 -5.96 -29.68
N ARG A 379 -0.77 -5.67 -29.06
CA ARG A 379 -2.00 -6.51 -29.18
C ARG A 379 -2.51 -6.60 -30.60
N ARG A 380 -2.30 -5.56 -31.41
CA ARG A 380 -2.67 -5.53 -32.84
C ARG A 380 -1.56 -6.06 -33.76
N ASN A 381 -0.49 -6.63 -33.20
CA ASN A 381 0.69 -7.11 -33.92
C ASN A 381 1.35 -6.05 -34.84
N LYS A 382 1.24 -4.76 -34.47
CA LYS A 382 1.89 -3.66 -35.18
C LYS A 382 3.34 -3.53 -34.73
N ARG A 383 4.23 -3.11 -35.63
CA ARG A 383 5.65 -2.87 -35.34
C ARG A 383 5.92 -1.43 -34.87
N LEU A 384 5.02 -0.51 -35.17
CA LEU A 384 5.10 0.91 -34.85
C LEU A 384 3.81 1.32 -34.15
N VAL A 385 3.93 2.25 -33.20
CA VAL A 385 2.77 2.86 -32.53
C VAL A 385 2.29 4.01 -33.39
N THR A 386 1.03 3.98 -33.83
CA THR A 386 0.43 5.03 -34.65
C THR A 386 -0.43 5.97 -33.80
N MET A 387 -0.89 7.09 -34.40
CA MET A 387 -1.78 8.03 -33.72
C MET A 387 -3.08 7.36 -33.24
N ALA A 388 -3.59 6.36 -33.97
CA ALA A 388 -4.78 5.63 -33.59
C ALA A 388 -4.62 4.89 -32.25
N GLU A 389 -3.48 4.25 -32.00
CA GLU A 389 -3.22 3.60 -30.71
C GLU A 389 -3.13 4.62 -29.56
N PHE A 390 -2.56 5.79 -29.82
CA PHE A 390 -2.53 6.86 -28.81
C PHE A 390 -3.94 7.40 -28.50
N GLU A 391 -4.78 7.60 -29.51
CA GLU A 391 -6.17 8.02 -29.30
C GLU A 391 -6.97 6.98 -28.51
N ASP A 392 -6.85 5.71 -28.86
CA ASP A 392 -7.50 4.61 -28.14
C ASP A 392 -6.98 4.49 -26.68
N ALA A 393 -5.68 4.67 -26.47
CA ALA A 393 -5.07 4.65 -25.14
C ALA A 393 -5.54 5.85 -24.30
N LYS A 394 -5.61 7.05 -24.90
CA LYS A 394 -6.15 8.25 -24.27
C LYS A 394 -7.59 8.02 -23.82
N ASP A 395 -8.42 7.48 -24.72
CA ASP A 395 -9.80 7.15 -24.41
C ASP A 395 -9.92 6.17 -23.27
N LYS A 396 -9.10 5.12 -23.29
CA LYS A 396 -9.10 4.11 -22.22
C LYS A 396 -8.71 4.72 -20.86
N ILE A 397 -7.75 5.65 -20.82
CA ILE A 397 -7.30 6.29 -19.58
C ILE A 397 -8.37 7.27 -19.07
N MET A 398 -8.92 8.11 -19.94
CA MET A 398 -9.88 9.14 -19.57
C MET A 398 -11.27 8.58 -19.23
N MET A 399 -11.71 7.55 -19.96
CA MET A 399 -13.09 7.08 -19.96
C MET A 399 -13.24 5.62 -19.47
N GLY A 400 -12.14 4.89 -19.35
CA GLY A 400 -12.15 3.46 -19.04
C GLY A 400 -12.22 2.56 -20.29
N ALA A 401 -12.17 1.26 -20.05
CA ALA A 401 -12.21 0.26 -21.13
C ALA A 401 -13.58 0.22 -21.83
N GLU A 402 -13.58 -0.02 -23.14
CA GLU A 402 -14.81 -0.27 -23.92
C GLU A 402 -15.53 -1.51 -23.40
N ARG A 403 -16.84 -1.39 -23.22
CA ARG A 403 -17.73 -2.48 -22.82
C ARG A 403 -18.49 -3.06 -24.02
N ARG A 404 -17.79 -3.62 -24.99
CA ARG A 404 -18.42 -4.24 -26.18
C ARG A 404 -19.29 -5.46 -25.86
N SER A 405 -19.13 -6.05 -24.68
CA SER A 405 -19.97 -7.17 -24.21
C SER A 405 -21.34 -6.73 -23.70
N ASN A 406 -21.55 -5.44 -23.47
CA ASN A 406 -22.85 -4.93 -23.07
C ASN A 406 -23.70 -4.74 -24.32
N ALA A 407 -24.54 -5.73 -24.63
CA ALA A 407 -25.46 -5.66 -25.75
C ALA A 407 -26.57 -4.64 -25.41
N MET A 408 -26.38 -3.37 -25.81
CA MET A 408 -27.43 -2.37 -25.75
C MET A 408 -28.56 -2.80 -26.71
N THR A 409 -29.80 -2.68 -26.26
CA THR A 409 -30.94 -2.83 -27.13
C THR A 409 -30.97 -1.74 -28.23
N GLN A 410 -31.62 -1.97 -29.35
CA GLN A 410 -31.71 -0.97 -30.42
C GLN A 410 -32.34 0.34 -29.89
N ALA A 411 -33.35 0.22 -29.01
CA ALA A 411 -33.98 1.38 -28.39
C ALA A 411 -33.02 2.19 -27.50
N GLU A 412 -32.17 1.52 -26.71
CA GLU A 412 -31.15 2.17 -25.90
C GLU A 412 -30.07 2.84 -26.76
N LYS A 413 -29.64 2.20 -27.86
CA LYS A 413 -28.71 2.82 -28.81
C LYS A 413 -29.31 4.09 -29.44
N GLU A 414 -30.59 4.03 -29.87
CA GLU A 414 -31.26 5.20 -30.40
C GLU A 414 -31.38 6.32 -29.39
N LEU A 415 -31.76 6.01 -28.15
CA LEU A 415 -31.86 6.97 -27.07
C LEU A 415 -30.52 7.64 -26.81
N THR A 416 -29.45 6.85 -26.69
CA THR A 416 -28.09 7.34 -26.46
C THR A 416 -27.60 8.20 -27.63
N ALA A 417 -27.88 7.79 -28.88
CA ALA A 417 -27.45 8.55 -30.05
C ALA A 417 -28.11 9.94 -30.12
N TYR A 418 -29.40 10.04 -29.85
CA TYR A 418 -30.07 11.35 -29.78
C TYR A 418 -29.64 12.19 -28.58
N HIS A 419 -29.34 11.58 -27.45
CA HIS A 419 -28.80 12.23 -26.27
C HIS A 419 -27.44 12.85 -26.56
N GLU A 420 -26.47 12.07 -27.08
CA GLU A 420 -25.13 12.55 -27.41
C GLU A 420 -25.14 13.57 -28.55
N ALA A 421 -26.00 13.37 -29.56
CA ALA A 421 -26.20 14.36 -30.60
C ALA A 421 -26.74 15.70 -30.04
N GLY A 422 -27.56 15.64 -28.97
CA GLY A 422 -28.03 16.83 -28.26
C GLY A 422 -26.89 17.63 -27.62
N HIS A 423 -25.94 16.95 -26.98
CA HIS A 423 -24.72 17.58 -26.45
C HIS A 423 -23.85 18.15 -27.59
N ALA A 424 -23.67 17.39 -28.67
CA ALA A 424 -22.83 17.81 -29.79
C ALA A 424 -23.37 19.07 -30.48
N ILE A 425 -24.68 19.12 -30.82
CA ILE A 425 -25.27 20.27 -31.50
C ILE A 425 -25.30 21.51 -30.62
N THR A 426 -25.57 21.37 -29.31
CA THR A 426 -25.52 22.52 -28.38
C THR A 426 -24.10 23.03 -28.26
N ALA A 427 -23.08 22.18 -28.18
CA ALA A 427 -21.67 22.58 -28.12
C ALA A 427 -21.23 23.37 -29.35
N LEU A 428 -21.73 23.03 -30.52
CA LEU A 428 -21.41 23.73 -31.77
C LEU A 428 -22.07 25.11 -31.92
N HIS A 429 -23.19 25.35 -31.21
CA HIS A 429 -24.00 26.56 -31.40
C HIS A 429 -24.04 27.49 -30.19
N VAL A 430 -23.41 27.13 -29.05
CA VAL A 430 -23.25 28.09 -27.95
C VAL A 430 -22.10 29.06 -28.23
N PRO A 431 -22.15 30.27 -27.66
CA PRO A 431 -21.22 31.33 -28.02
C PRO A 431 -19.78 31.12 -27.50
N SER A 432 -19.57 30.23 -26.54
CA SER A 432 -18.25 29.96 -25.96
C SER A 432 -18.17 28.53 -25.51
N ALA A 433 -17.70 27.66 -26.40
CA ALA A 433 -17.42 26.24 -26.09
C ALA A 433 -16.03 25.87 -26.57
N ASP A 434 -15.51 24.80 -26.00
CA ASP A 434 -14.29 24.15 -26.50
C ASP A 434 -14.62 23.40 -27.79
N PRO A 435 -13.67 23.31 -28.73
CA PRO A 435 -13.87 22.57 -29.97
C PRO A 435 -14.32 21.14 -29.73
N LEU A 436 -15.32 20.71 -30.48
CA LEU A 436 -15.81 19.34 -30.45
C LEU A 436 -14.76 18.40 -31.05
N HIS A 437 -14.29 17.43 -30.27
CA HIS A 437 -13.28 16.48 -30.70
C HIS A 437 -13.94 15.22 -31.29
N LYS A 438 -14.85 14.60 -30.52
CA LYS A 438 -15.60 13.42 -30.97
C LYS A 438 -16.88 13.22 -30.16
N ALA A 439 -17.81 12.46 -30.73
CA ALA A 439 -18.97 11.89 -30.06
C ALA A 439 -19.02 10.39 -30.27
N THR A 440 -19.44 9.62 -29.28
CA THR A 440 -19.53 8.16 -29.36
C THR A 440 -20.70 7.61 -28.56
N ILE A 441 -21.30 6.55 -29.05
CA ILE A 441 -22.33 5.76 -28.36
C ILE A 441 -21.80 4.40 -27.89
N ILE A 442 -20.49 4.16 -27.98
CA ILE A 442 -19.86 2.96 -27.45
C ILE A 442 -19.74 3.09 -25.93
N PRO A 443 -20.34 2.17 -25.15
CA PRO A 443 -20.30 2.25 -23.69
C PRO A 443 -18.88 2.14 -23.15
N ARG A 444 -18.51 3.07 -22.24
CA ARG A 444 -17.22 3.08 -21.55
C ARG A 444 -17.41 3.35 -20.07
N GLY A 445 -16.75 2.56 -19.22
CA GLY A 445 -16.90 2.72 -17.77
C GLY A 445 -18.36 2.67 -17.32
N ARG A 446 -18.91 3.79 -16.82
CA ARG A 446 -20.33 3.93 -16.43
C ARG A 446 -21.18 4.68 -17.45
N ALA A 447 -20.56 5.33 -18.43
CA ALA A 447 -21.26 6.09 -19.46
C ALA A 447 -21.70 5.18 -20.61
N LEU A 448 -22.89 5.40 -21.13
CA LEU A 448 -23.44 4.71 -22.30
C LEU A 448 -22.99 5.36 -23.60
N GLY A 449 -22.76 6.66 -23.58
CA GLY A 449 -22.20 7.46 -24.66
C GLY A 449 -21.39 8.64 -24.10
N MET A 450 -20.82 9.45 -24.97
CA MET A 450 -20.05 10.62 -24.57
C MET A 450 -19.79 11.58 -25.73
N VAL A 451 -19.82 12.86 -25.42
CA VAL A 451 -19.30 13.94 -26.26
C VAL A 451 -18.05 14.53 -25.64
N MET A 452 -16.94 14.49 -26.36
CA MET A 452 -15.67 14.99 -25.92
C MET A 452 -15.34 16.33 -26.59
N GLN A 453 -15.08 17.32 -25.77
CA GLN A 453 -14.58 18.63 -26.17
C GLN A 453 -13.13 18.78 -25.70
N LEU A 454 -12.25 19.33 -26.53
CA LEU A 454 -10.86 19.56 -26.17
C LEU A 454 -10.56 21.06 -26.25
N PRO A 455 -10.02 21.64 -25.17
CA PRO A 455 -9.62 23.03 -25.17
C PRO A 455 -8.45 23.25 -26.14
N GLU A 456 -8.40 24.42 -26.79
CA GLU A 456 -7.28 24.82 -27.64
C GLU A 456 -6.01 25.11 -26.85
N GLY A 457 -6.16 25.41 -25.55
CA GLY A 457 -5.08 25.73 -24.63
C GLY A 457 -5.45 25.50 -23.18
N ASP A 458 -4.45 25.53 -22.29
CA ASP A 458 -4.68 25.45 -20.86
C ASP A 458 -5.39 26.73 -20.38
N ARG A 459 -6.47 26.58 -19.63
CA ARG A 459 -7.25 27.70 -19.09
C ARG A 459 -7.00 27.83 -17.60
N TYR A 460 -6.58 29.02 -17.22
CA TYR A 460 -6.39 29.38 -15.80
C TYR A 460 -7.62 30.07 -15.20
N SER A 461 -8.50 30.61 -16.05
CA SER A 461 -9.74 31.27 -15.63
C SER A 461 -10.90 30.95 -16.57
N MET A 462 -12.11 30.88 -16.03
CA MET A 462 -13.34 30.62 -16.78
C MET A 462 -14.23 31.85 -16.76
N SER A 463 -14.63 32.34 -17.93
CA SER A 463 -15.54 33.46 -18.03
C SER A 463 -16.98 33.04 -17.74
N TYR A 464 -17.81 34.00 -17.30
CA TYR A 464 -19.26 33.78 -17.12
C TYR A 464 -19.90 33.19 -18.38
N LYS A 465 -19.55 33.73 -19.55
CA LYS A 465 -20.05 33.28 -20.86
C LYS A 465 -19.68 31.81 -21.14
N TRP A 466 -18.49 31.38 -20.78
CA TRP A 466 -18.08 29.98 -20.94
C TRP A 466 -18.85 29.05 -19.99
N MET A 467 -19.03 29.48 -18.73
CA MET A 467 -19.75 28.66 -17.75
C MET A 467 -21.22 28.49 -18.12
N THR A 468 -21.90 29.59 -18.52
CA THR A 468 -23.29 29.52 -19.01
C THR A 468 -23.41 28.66 -20.26
N SER A 469 -22.47 28.75 -21.21
CA SER A 469 -22.42 27.87 -22.37
C SER A 469 -22.26 26.40 -21.96
N ARG A 470 -21.43 26.13 -20.93
CA ARG A 470 -21.25 24.77 -20.40
C ARG A 470 -22.53 24.20 -19.78
N LEU A 471 -23.30 25.04 -19.06
CA LEU A 471 -24.62 24.64 -18.55
C LEU A 471 -25.59 24.26 -19.69
N VAL A 472 -25.61 25.03 -20.76
CA VAL A 472 -26.45 24.75 -21.95
C VAL A 472 -26.07 23.42 -22.58
N ILE A 473 -24.77 23.12 -22.72
CA ILE A 473 -24.29 21.86 -23.27
C ILE A 473 -24.74 20.69 -22.39
N MET A 474 -24.59 20.80 -21.06
CA MET A 474 -25.02 19.74 -20.13
C MET A 474 -26.54 19.49 -20.21
N MET A 475 -27.36 20.49 -20.47
CA MET A 475 -28.81 20.31 -20.65
C MET A 475 -29.17 19.74 -22.03
N GLY A 476 -28.25 19.76 -22.99
CA GLY A 476 -28.49 19.32 -24.39
C GLY A 476 -29.02 17.90 -24.51
N GLY A 477 -28.42 16.95 -23.82
CA GLY A 477 -28.85 15.54 -23.86
C GLY A 477 -30.26 15.34 -23.31
N ARG A 478 -30.55 15.94 -22.14
CA ARG A 478 -31.86 15.87 -21.51
C ARG A 478 -32.96 16.46 -22.38
N VAL A 479 -32.70 17.62 -22.98
CA VAL A 479 -33.66 18.28 -23.88
C VAL A 479 -33.85 17.49 -25.16
N ALA A 480 -32.81 16.86 -25.68
CA ALA A 480 -32.88 16.00 -26.86
C ALA A 480 -33.80 14.79 -26.63
N GLU A 481 -33.68 14.11 -25.47
CA GLU A 481 -34.61 13.03 -25.11
C GLU A 481 -36.05 13.51 -25.06
N GLU A 482 -36.31 14.68 -24.44
CA GLU A 482 -37.67 15.24 -24.34
C GLU A 482 -38.28 15.56 -25.71
N ILE A 483 -37.52 16.14 -26.63
CA ILE A 483 -38.00 16.51 -27.97
C ILE A 483 -38.26 15.27 -28.83
N LYS A 484 -37.42 14.24 -28.74
CA LYS A 484 -37.52 13.04 -29.58
C LYS A 484 -38.54 12.04 -29.06
N PHE A 485 -38.52 11.74 -27.77
CA PHE A 485 -39.26 10.64 -27.17
C PHE A 485 -40.46 11.10 -26.32
N GLY A 486 -40.59 12.41 -26.06
CA GLY A 486 -41.62 12.97 -25.19
C GLY A 486 -41.29 12.90 -23.71
N LYS A 487 -42.01 13.69 -22.90
CA LYS A 487 -41.72 13.82 -21.45
C LYS A 487 -41.87 12.53 -20.66
N GLU A 488 -42.76 11.62 -21.10
CA GLU A 488 -43.02 10.37 -20.38
C GLU A 488 -41.93 9.31 -20.59
N ASN A 489 -41.13 9.43 -21.66
CA ASN A 489 -40.08 8.47 -22.01
C ASN A 489 -38.68 8.96 -21.73
N ILE A 490 -38.55 10.01 -20.92
CA ILE A 490 -37.26 10.53 -20.47
C ILE A 490 -36.63 9.56 -19.47
N THR A 491 -35.33 9.34 -19.59
CA THR A 491 -34.60 8.37 -18.76
C THR A 491 -33.78 9.03 -17.65
N SER A 492 -33.26 8.20 -16.77
CA SER A 492 -32.27 8.62 -15.76
C SER A 492 -30.86 8.83 -16.34
N GLY A 493 -30.67 8.67 -17.67
CA GLY A 493 -29.38 8.83 -18.35
C GLY A 493 -28.72 10.17 -18.11
N ALA A 494 -29.51 11.24 -18.07
CA ALA A 494 -29.04 12.61 -17.82
C ALA A 494 -28.69 12.92 -16.34
N ALA A 495 -28.72 11.94 -15.43
CA ALA A 495 -28.47 12.20 -13.99
C ALA A 495 -27.10 12.83 -13.74
N SER A 496 -26.05 12.37 -14.43
CA SER A 496 -24.69 12.91 -14.32
C SER A 496 -24.61 14.36 -14.80
N ASP A 497 -25.28 14.69 -15.91
CA ASP A 497 -25.29 16.02 -16.48
C ASP A 497 -26.00 17.02 -15.57
N ILE A 498 -27.14 16.61 -15.00
CA ILE A 498 -27.88 17.42 -14.02
C ILE A 498 -27.06 17.66 -12.77
N ASP A 499 -26.37 16.63 -12.25
CA ASP A 499 -25.52 16.77 -11.07
C ASP A 499 -24.33 17.73 -11.32
N GLN A 500 -23.65 17.58 -12.48
CA GLN A 500 -22.56 18.47 -12.87
C GLN A 500 -23.04 19.91 -13.12
N ALA A 501 -24.17 20.09 -13.79
CA ALA A 501 -24.77 21.41 -14.01
C ALA A 501 -25.13 22.08 -12.69
N THR A 502 -25.73 21.33 -11.75
CA THR A 502 -26.07 21.86 -10.43
C THR A 502 -24.84 22.28 -9.63
N LYS A 503 -23.78 21.48 -9.65
CA LYS A 503 -22.50 21.82 -8.99
C LYS A 503 -21.87 23.06 -9.60
N LEU A 504 -21.85 23.18 -10.93
CA LEU A 504 -21.31 24.36 -11.62
C LEU A 504 -22.14 25.62 -11.30
N ALA A 505 -23.46 25.56 -11.43
CA ALA A 505 -24.35 26.67 -11.14
C ALA A 505 -24.22 27.11 -9.66
N ARG A 506 -24.16 26.17 -8.72
CA ARG A 506 -23.94 26.47 -7.31
C ARG A 506 -22.59 27.17 -7.07
N ALA A 507 -21.51 26.70 -7.69
CA ALA A 507 -20.20 27.35 -7.60
C ALA A 507 -20.21 28.77 -8.20
N MET A 508 -20.91 28.97 -9.31
CA MET A 508 -21.10 30.31 -9.92
C MET A 508 -21.76 31.26 -8.94
N VAL A 509 -22.77 30.81 -8.22
CA VAL A 509 -23.56 31.64 -7.30
C VAL A 509 -22.82 31.86 -5.97
N THR A 510 -22.22 30.77 -5.38
CA THR A 510 -21.70 30.81 -4.01
C THR A 510 -20.22 31.14 -3.90
N ARG A 511 -19.41 30.85 -4.91
CA ARG A 511 -17.94 31.02 -4.85
C ARG A 511 -17.43 32.18 -5.71
N TRP A 512 -18.05 32.40 -6.87
CA TRP A 512 -17.53 33.34 -7.87
C TRP A 512 -18.36 34.64 -8.00
N GLY A 513 -19.41 34.78 -7.19
CA GLY A 513 -20.19 36.01 -7.14
C GLY A 513 -20.95 36.34 -8.43
N PHE A 514 -21.37 35.33 -9.20
CA PHE A 514 -22.10 35.52 -10.47
C PHE A 514 -23.63 35.63 -10.29
N SER A 515 -24.08 36.13 -9.16
CA SER A 515 -25.49 36.44 -8.91
C SER A 515 -25.64 37.89 -8.47
N ASP A 516 -26.42 38.66 -9.20
CA ASP A 516 -26.72 40.06 -8.85
C ASP A 516 -27.47 40.19 -7.51
N LYS A 517 -28.24 39.14 -7.11
CA LYS A 517 -29.00 39.15 -5.86
C LYS A 517 -28.13 38.88 -4.64
N LEU A 518 -27.08 38.09 -4.79
CA LEU A 518 -26.17 37.73 -3.71
C LEU A 518 -24.90 38.59 -3.68
N GLY A 519 -24.60 39.27 -4.77
CA GLY A 519 -23.44 40.13 -4.91
C GLY A 519 -22.11 39.37 -4.89
N ASN A 520 -21.02 40.13 -4.70
CA ASN A 520 -19.64 39.60 -4.71
C ASN A 520 -19.24 39.05 -3.33
N VAL A 521 -20.06 38.19 -2.76
CA VAL A 521 -19.82 37.56 -1.46
C VAL A 521 -19.62 36.06 -1.66
N ALA A 522 -18.59 35.52 -1.04
CA ALA A 522 -18.38 34.06 -1.02
C ALA A 522 -19.18 33.43 0.14
N TYR A 523 -20.16 32.66 -0.23
CA TYR A 523 -20.91 31.83 0.70
C TYR A 523 -20.25 30.45 0.77
N GLY A 524 -19.31 30.26 1.73
CA GLY A 524 -18.53 29.03 1.82
C GLY A 524 -19.40 27.80 2.04
N GLU A 525 -19.13 26.76 1.30
CA GLU A 525 -19.45 25.40 1.78
C GLU A 525 -18.59 25.18 3.02
N ASN A 526 -19.21 24.80 4.13
CA ASN A 526 -18.49 24.38 5.31
C ASN A 526 -17.46 23.33 4.90
N GLN A 527 -16.22 23.53 5.30
CA GLN A 527 -15.27 22.44 5.34
C GLN A 527 -15.91 21.35 6.21
N GLU A 528 -16.21 20.21 5.61
CA GLU A 528 -16.58 19.04 6.38
C GLU A 528 -15.39 18.73 7.28
N GLU A 529 -15.47 19.10 8.55
CA GLU A 529 -14.60 18.54 9.57
C GLU A 529 -14.97 17.06 9.67
N VAL A 530 -14.20 16.22 8.99
CA VAL A 530 -14.36 14.78 9.06
C VAL A 530 -13.79 14.33 10.40
N PHE A 531 -14.65 14.25 11.40
CA PHE A 531 -14.32 13.67 12.69
C PHE A 531 -14.65 12.17 12.66
N LEU A 532 -13.63 11.31 12.79
CA LEU A 532 -13.75 9.84 12.83
C LEU A 532 -14.44 9.19 11.60
N GLY A 533 -14.28 9.77 10.39
CA GLY A 533 -14.90 9.19 9.19
C GLY A 533 -16.41 9.40 9.10
N HIS A 534 -17.02 10.10 10.05
CA HIS A 534 -18.40 10.56 10.00
C HIS A 534 -18.47 12.08 9.92
N SER A 535 -19.25 12.61 9.00
CA SER A 535 -19.54 14.03 8.93
C SER A 535 -20.34 14.43 10.17
N VAL A 536 -19.69 15.12 11.11
CA VAL A 536 -20.36 15.67 12.29
C VAL A 536 -20.94 17.02 11.92
N ALA A 537 -22.25 17.05 11.80
CA ALA A 537 -23.11 18.22 11.66
C ALA A 537 -22.71 19.23 10.56
N ARG A 538 -23.51 19.29 9.50
CA ARG A 538 -23.55 20.45 8.60
C ARG A 538 -24.03 21.66 9.41
N THR A 539 -23.10 22.48 9.86
CA THR A 539 -23.45 23.83 10.31
C THR A 539 -23.65 24.67 9.05
N GLN A 540 -24.89 25.04 8.74
CA GLN A 540 -25.16 26.01 7.69
C GLN A 540 -24.65 27.39 8.17
N ASN A 541 -23.56 27.88 7.55
CA ASN A 541 -23.02 29.21 7.85
C ASN A 541 -23.77 30.34 7.12
N VAL A 542 -24.96 30.07 6.59
CA VAL A 542 -25.81 31.02 5.89
C VAL A 542 -27.20 31.02 6.51
N SER A 543 -27.83 32.18 6.56
CA SER A 543 -29.23 32.27 7.01
C SER A 543 -30.13 31.49 6.06
N GLU A 544 -31.28 31.04 6.57
CA GLU A 544 -32.27 30.30 5.77
C GLU A 544 -32.77 31.13 4.58
N GLU A 545 -32.93 32.44 4.74
CA GLU A 545 -33.28 33.36 3.67
C GLU A 545 -32.20 33.39 2.57
N THR A 546 -30.94 33.47 2.95
CA THR A 546 -29.82 33.41 1.98
C THR A 546 -29.78 32.08 1.26
N ALA A 547 -30.02 30.97 1.94
CA ALA A 547 -30.06 29.64 1.33
C ALA A 547 -31.18 29.53 0.30
N GLN A 548 -32.37 30.10 0.57
CA GLN A 548 -33.47 30.15 -0.40
C GLN A 548 -33.11 30.95 -1.64
N ILE A 549 -32.41 32.08 -1.46
CA ILE A 549 -31.94 32.90 -2.61
C ILE A 549 -30.91 32.15 -3.44
N ILE A 550 -29.97 31.44 -2.80
CA ILE A 550 -28.97 30.57 -3.48
C ILE A 550 -29.70 29.55 -4.33
N ASP A 551 -30.66 28.80 -3.74
CA ASP A 551 -31.37 27.75 -4.47
C ASP A 551 -32.23 28.30 -5.61
N ALA A 552 -32.83 29.51 -5.45
CA ALA A 552 -33.56 30.18 -6.50
C ALA A 552 -32.66 30.61 -7.66
N GLU A 553 -31.47 31.16 -7.38
CA GLU A 553 -30.50 31.57 -8.39
C GLU A 553 -29.88 30.38 -9.14
N VAL A 554 -29.56 29.30 -8.44
CA VAL A 554 -29.10 28.03 -9.04
C VAL A 554 -30.16 27.49 -10.01
N ARG A 555 -31.42 27.44 -9.56
CA ARG A 555 -32.52 26.99 -10.43
C ARG A 555 -32.67 27.93 -11.65
N ARG A 556 -32.61 29.23 -11.49
CA ARG A 556 -32.71 30.21 -12.59
C ARG A 556 -31.65 29.94 -13.67
N LEU A 557 -30.37 29.73 -13.27
CA LEU A 557 -29.28 29.45 -14.21
C LEU A 557 -29.52 28.16 -14.99
N ILE A 558 -30.02 27.11 -14.32
CA ILE A 558 -30.31 25.82 -14.95
C ILE A 558 -31.50 25.93 -15.89
N ASP A 559 -32.59 26.63 -15.50
CA ASP A 559 -33.79 26.82 -16.32
C ASP A 559 -33.50 27.67 -17.57
N GLU A 560 -32.65 28.71 -17.44
CA GLU A 560 -32.16 29.51 -18.57
C GLU A 560 -31.34 28.64 -19.54
N ALA A 561 -30.43 27.79 -19.00
CA ALA A 561 -29.62 26.88 -19.81
C ALA A 561 -30.50 25.84 -20.53
N TYR A 562 -31.49 25.29 -19.83
CA TYR A 562 -32.46 24.36 -20.42
C TYR A 562 -33.26 24.99 -21.56
N THR A 563 -33.74 26.22 -21.35
CA THR A 563 -34.52 26.96 -22.35
C THR A 563 -33.67 27.27 -23.60
N GLU A 564 -32.42 27.66 -23.41
CA GLU A 564 -31.49 27.94 -24.50
C GLU A 564 -31.11 26.65 -25.25
N ALA A 565 -30.87 25.55 -24.57
CA ALA A 565 -30.65 24.23 -25.20
C ALA A 565 -31.85 23.84 -26.07
N LYS A 566 -33.07 24.02 -25.55
CA LYS A 566 -34.31 23.76 -26.30
C LYS A 566 -34.46 24.62 -27.54
N ARG A 567 -34.09 25.90 -27.45
CA ARG A 567 -34.06 26.83 -28.57
C ARG A 567 -33.09 26.38 -29.65
N ILE A 568 -31.88 25.99 -29.29
CA ILE A 568 -30.85 25.47 -30.21
C ILE A 568 -31.33 24.20 -30.91
N LEU A 569 -31.75 23.19 -30.15
CA LEU A 569 -32.22 21.91 -30.70
C LEU A 569 -33.42 22.02 -31.60
N THR A 570 -34.35 22.95 -31.31
CA THR A 570 -35.49 23.23 -32.16
C THR A 570 -35.08 23.92 -33.46
N LYS A 571 -34.18 24.89 -33.36
CA LYS A 571 -33.71 25.67 -34.53
C LYS A 571 -32.90 24.81 -35.49
N TYR A 572 -32.01 23.95 -34.95
CA TYR A 572 -31.08 23.10 -35.72
C TYR A 572 -31.50 21.64 -35.72
N LYS A 573 -32.83 21.40 -35.77
CA LYS A 573 -33.40 20.05 -35.66
C LYS A 573 -32.92 19.10 -36.76
N LYS A 574 -32.71 19.58 -38.00
CA LYS A 574 -32.22 18.72 -39.09
C LYS A 574 -30.81 18.24 -38.87
N GLU A 575 -29.92 19.13 -38.48
CA GLU A 575 -28.52 18.87 -38.21
C GLU A 575 -28.37 17.96 -36.99
N TRP A 576 -29.15 18.17 -35.92
CA TRP A 576 -29.21 17.30 -34.77
C TRP A 576 -29.61 15.86 -35.12
N ILE A 577 -30.66 15.67 -35.95
CA ILE A 577 -31.09 14.34 -36.42
C ILE A 577 -29.99 13.69 -37.27
N ALA A 578 -29.35 14.43 -38.18
CA ALA A 578 -28.24 13.92 -38.99
C ALA A 578 -27.07 13.40 -38.15
N ILE A 579 -26.71 14.11 -37.07
CA ILE A 579 -25.67 13.67 -36.12
C ILE A 579 -26.11 12.39 -35.41
N ALA A 580 -27.38 12.30 -34.93
CA ALA A 580 -27.89 11.11 -34.25
C ALA A 580 -27.91 9.88 -35.16
N GLU A 581 -28.36 10.04 -36.39
CA GLU A 581 -28.36 8.96 -37.41
C GLU A 581 -26.92 8.53 -37.75
N GLY A 582 -25.99 9.51 -37.88
CA GLY A 582 -24.57 9.22 -38.05
C GLY A 582 -23.98 8.45 -36.90
N LEU A 583 -24.34 8.76 -35.64
CA LEU A 583 -23.89 8.00 -34.47
C LEU A 583 -24.45 6.57 -34.46
N LEU A 584 -25.67 6.37 -34.94
CA LEU A 584 -26.26 5.02 -35.10
C LEU A 584 -25.55 4.20 -36.17
N GLU A 585 -25.13 4.84 -37.28
CA GLU A 585 -24.44 4.17 -38.40
C GLU A 585 -22.95 3.88 -38.06
N TYR A 586 -22.24 4.86 -37.51
CA TYR A 586 -20.78 4.80 -37.35
C TYR A 586 -20.31 4.55 -35.90
N GLU A 587 -21.20 4.56 -34.91
CA GLU A 587 -21.00 4.42 -33.47
C GLU A 587 -20.06 5.48 -32.84
N THR A 588 -19.16 6.05 -33.60
CA THR A 588 -18.24 7.14 -33.19
C THR A 588 -18.04 8.11 -34.36
N LEU A 589 -18.14 9.40 -34.09
CA LEU A 589 -17.91 10.48 -35.05
C LEU A 589 -16.86 11.43 -34.51
N THR A 590 -15.91 11.85 -35.34
CA THR A 590 -14.97 12.93 -35.06
C THR A 590 -15.65 14.28 -35.23
N GLY A 591 -15.06 15.35 -34.66
CA GLY A 591 -15.60 16.70 -34.81
C GLY A 591 -15.71 17.17 -36.28
N GLU A 592 -14.79 16.72 -37.16
CA GLU A 592 -14.83 17.01 -38.59
C GLU A 592 -15.96 16.24 -39.31
N GLU A 593 -16.13 14.96 -38.99
CA GLU A 593 -17.24 14.14 -39.54
C GLU A 593 -18.61 14.69 -39.12
N ILE A 594 -18.73 15.20 -37.90
CA ILE A 594 -19.95 15.86 -37.41
C ILE A 594 -20.26 17.10 -38.24
N LYS A 595 -19.25 17.92 -38.56
CA LYS A 595 -19.42 19.13 -39.43
C LYS A 595 -19.84 18.72 -40.86
N GLN A 596 -19.26 17.64 -41.42
CA GLN A 596 -19.63 17.10 -42.73
C GLN A 596 -21.10 16.65 -42.73
N LEU A 597 -21.53 15.91 -41.72
CA LEU A 597 -22.94 15.47 -41.59
C LEU A 597 -23.91 16.66 -41.48
N MET A 598 -23.53 17.73 -40.77
CA MET A 598 -24.33 18.96 -40.72
C MET A 598 -24.42 19.67 -42.07
N ALA A 599 -23.38 19.58 -42.90
CA ALA A 599 -23.39 20.09 -44.25
C ALA A 599 -24.17 19.19 -45.24
N GLY A 600 -24.65 18.03 -44.78
CA GLY A 600 -25.34 17.02 -45.62
C GLY A 600 -24.38 16.14 -46.41
N GLU A 601 -23.11 16.14 -46.08
CA GLU A 601 -22.08 15.30 -46.70
C GLU A 601 -21.89 14.00 -45.89
N LYS A 602 -21.66 12.88 -46.59
CA LYS A 602 -21.32 11.64 -45.87
C LYS A 602 -19.84 11.68 -45.43
N PRO A 603 -19.55 11.21 -44.21
CA PRO A 603 -18.17 11.13 -43.75
C PRO A 603 -17.30 10.31 -44.71
N SER A 604 -16.24 10.88 -45.25
CA SER A 604 -15.28 10.17 -46.08
C SER A 604 -14.29 9.44 -45.17
N ARG A 605 -14.64 8.23 -44.74
CA ARG A 605 -13.66 7.36 -44.05
C ARG A 605 -12.81 6.73 -45.14
N ASP A 606 -11.56 7.10 -45.20
CA ASP A 606 -10.54 6.33 -45.90
C ASP A 606 -10.52 4.94 -45.25
N LEU A 607 -11.16 3.96 -45.87
CA LEU A 607 -11.12 2.57 -45.46
C LEU A 607 -9.73 2.03 -45.77
N GLY A 608 -8.71 2.58 -45.15
CA GLY A 608 -7.40 1.97 -45.04
C GLY A 608 -7.62 0.64 -44.34
N ASP A 609 -7.47 -0.40 -45.09
CA ASP A 609 -7.41 -1.86 -44.87
C ASP A 609 -7.43 -2.37 -43.40
N ASP A 610 -8.36 -1.82 -42.59
CA ASP A 610 -8.69 -2.31 -41.25
C ASP A 610 -9.92 -3.25 -41.34
N THR A 611 -9.80 -4.27 -42.17
CA THR A 611 -10.60 -5.47 -41.93
C THR A 611 -10.16 -6.02 -40.58
N PRO A 612 -11.06 -6.05 -39.57
CA PRO A 612 -10.69 -6.68 -38.30
C PRO A 612 -10.31 -8.12 -38.62
N PRO A 613 -9.14 -8.61 -38.23
CA PRO A 613 -8.79 -10.00 -38.46
C PRO A 613 -9.91 -10.83 -37.86
N SER A 614 -10.53 -11.68 -38.70
CA SER A 614 -11.57 -12.62 -38.30
C SER A 614 -10.99 -13.34 -37.06
N ARG A 615 -11.60 -13.12 -35.92
CA ARG A 615 -11.16 -13.75 -34.67
C ARG A 615 -11.40 -15.25 -34.79
N GLY A 616 -10.39 -15.98 -35.25
CA GLY A 616 -10.25 -17.37 -34.92
C GLY A 616 -10.19 -17.45 -33.40
N SER A 617 -11.19 -18.09 -32.80
CA SER A 617 -11.25 -18.39 -31.39
C SER A 617 -9.88 -18.97 -30.95
N THR A 618 -9.12 -18.23 -30.14
CA THR A 618 -7.88 -18.69 -29.49
C THR A 618 -8.15 -19.54 -28.26
N VAL A 619 -9.38 -20.01 -28.09
CA VAL A 619 -9.67 -21.05 -27.11
C VAL A 619 -9.17 -22.38 -27.69
N PRO A 620 -8.19 -23.05 -27.09
CA PRO A 620 -7.77 -24.37 -27.55
C PRO A 620 -8.98 -25.29 -27.52
N LYS A 621 -9.40 -25.80 -28.69
CA LYS A 621 -10.39 -26.87 -28.75
C LYS A 621 -9.81 -28.05 -27.98
N ALA A 622 -10.48 -28.48 -26.92
CA ALA A 622 -10.20 -29.73 -26.25
C ALA A 622 -10.21 -30.84 -27.33
N GLY A 623 -9.03 -31.41 -27.58
CA GLY A 623 -8.88 -32.41 -28.61
C GLY A 623 -9.73 -33.63 -28.30
N SER A 624 -10.63 -33.99 -29.23
CA SER A 624 -11.30 -35.27 -29.25
C SER A 624 -10.24 -36.36 -29.46
N ALA A 625 -9.95 -37.15 -28.41
CA ALA A 625 -9.12 -38.34 -28.52
C ALA A 625 -9.84 -39.38 -29.36
N SER A 626 -9.45 -39.48 -30.64
CA SER A 626 -9.73 -40.67 -31.44
C SER A 626 -8.55 -41.64 -31.31
N GLY A 627 -8.84 -42.86 -30.88
CA GLY A 627 -7.87 -43.85 -30.46
C GLY A 627 -6.91 -44.31 -31.55
N ARG A 628 -5.68 -44.59 -31.08
CA ARG A 628 -4.81 -45.57 -31.72
C ARG A 628 -4.08 -46.36 -30.62
N ARG A 629 -4.58 -47.56 -30.40
CA ARG A 629 -3.97 -48.62 -29.58
C ARG A 629 -2.59 -48.94 -30.17
N LYS A 630 -1.51 -48.86 -29.37
CA LYS A 630 -0.34 -49.71 -29.49
C LYS A 630 0.16 -50.08 -28.10
N LYS A 631 0.41 -51.39 -27.96
CA LYS A 631 0.85 -52.13 -26.76
C LYS A 631 2.25 -51.73 -26.31
N GLY A 632 2.47 -51.83 -24.99
CA GLY A 632 3.74 -52.25 -24.45
C GLY A 632 4.28 -51.37 -23.33
N GLY A 633 4.35 -51.87 -22.08
CA GLY A 633 5.46 -51.67 -21.17
C GLY A 633 5.28 -50.68 -20.01
N GLU A 634 5.04 -51.30 -18.83
CA GLU A 634 5.54 -50.90 -17.49
C GLU A 634 5.05 -49.62 -16.80
N GLU A 635 4.36 -49.86 -15.71
CA GLU A 635 4.07 -48.90 -14.62
C GLU A 635 5.35 -48.44 -13.89
N PRO A 636 5.33 -47.23 -13.26
CA PRO A 636 5.18 -47.27 -11.80
C PRO A 636 4.20 -46.26 -11.22
N GLU A 637 3.64 -46.64 -10.10
CA GLU A 637 2.75 -45.96 -9.17
C GLU A 637 3.27 -44.62 -8.66
N GLY A 638 2.33 -43.73 -8.36
CA GLY A 638 2.61 -42.51 -7.61
C GLY A 638 1.42 -41.53 -7.63
N GLY A 639 0.36 -41.89 -6.91
CA GLY A 639 -0.77 -40.99 -6.71
C GLY A 639 -0.46 -39.78 -5.84
N LEU A 640 -1.02 -38.66 -6.19
CA LEU A 640 -1.21 -37.49 -5.31
C LEU A 640 -2.60 -36.92 -5.56
N GLU A 641 -3.48 -37.10 -4.60
CA GLU A 641 -4.79 -36.46 -4.50
C GLU A 641 -4.63 -34.97 -4.17
N PRO A 642 -5.52 -34.10 -4.66
CA PRO A 642 -5.55 -32.69 -4.29
C PRO A 642 -6.36 -32.48 -3.01
N GLN A 643 -5.81 -31.72 -2.08
CA GLN A 643 -6.49 -31.25 -0.88
C GLN A 643 -7.20 -29.91 -1.14
N PRO A 644 -8.36 -29.66 -0.50
CA PRO A 644 -9.12 -28.41 -0.65
C PRO A 644 -8.56 -27.32 0.26
N GLN A 645 -8.54 -26.10 -0.28
CA GLN A 645 -8.24 -24.88 0.49
C GLN A 645 -9.51 -24.44 1.24
N GLY A 646 -9.36 -24.24 2.55
CA GLY A 646 -10.25 -23.45 3.40
C GLY A 646 -9.62 -22.08 3.66
#